data_415329395448632df15fd2521665defa
#
_entry.id   415329395448632df15fd2521665defa
#
_cell.length_a   1.000
_cell.length_b   1.000
_cell.length_c   1.000
_cell.angle_alpha   90.00
_cell.angle_beta   90.00
_cell.angle_gamma   90.00
#
_symmetry.space_group_name_H-M   'P 1'
#
loop_
_entity.id
_entity.type
_entity.pdbx_description
1 polymer ?
#
loop_
_entity_poly.entity_id
_entity_poly.type
_entity_poly.pdbx_seq_one_letter_code
_entity_poly.pdbx_strand_id
1 'polypeptide(L)'
;MFQKILIANRGEIACRVAATARRLGVRTVAVYSDADAHARHVQACDEAVHVGGNAPAESYLQWRRIIEAAQATGAQAIHPGYGFLSENEDFAQACAQAGLVFIGPPASAIAAMGSKAAAKALMEQAGVPLVPGYHGDNNDPAYLQGQADAMGYPVLIKASAGGGGKGMRRVDRPEDFLAALASCQREAKASFGDDHVLVERYVTRPRHIEIQVFADTQGQAVYLFERDCSVQRRHQKVLEEAPAPGLSEVRRAEMGAAAVAAARAVGYVGAGTVEFIAEPVDPQQPGGDLRFYFMEMNTRLQVEHPVTEAITGLDLVEWQLRVAAGQPLPLQQHQLTRRGHAIEARICAENPEAGFLPATGTLQVARWPAHVAFERSEALPRVDSGVREGDAISPHYDSMIAKLIVWGEDRAQALARLDAALADTHIVGLHTNVAFLRRAVCSRAFATADLDTALIERERDALFGPSALPRQAAVAAVALELLHESRATETADPWSRRDGWRLGGGDAAWPLSFTEGEETGTARLLQGAAGLRLQMGDDTWALEATRRDGRWDLTLAGRRLSLVVQGQGELRAVFGAAGSRELRLIDPVAQAHAGDAHAGGLKAPMPGKVVAFLAQTGQTVQAGQAVAVMEAMKMEHTLMAPRDGVIEELLYAAGDQVAEGAELVRLAAAV
;
A
#
# COMPACT_ATOMS: atom_id res chain seq x y z
N MET A 1 -19.03 -1.88 -28.59
CA MET A 1 -18.90 -2.07 -27.11
C MET A 1 -19.18 -3.52 -26.81
N PHE A 2 -18.45 -4.12 -25.89
CA PHE A 2 -18.63 -5.51 -25.46
C PHE A 2 -19.97 -5.70 -24.74
N GLN A 3 -20.52 -6.91 -24.81
CA GLN A 3 -21.68 -7.32 -24.02
C GLN A 3 -21.28 -7.92 -22.68
N LYS A 4 -20.13 -8.64 -22.64
CA LYS A 4 -19.59 -9.28 -21.46
C LYS A 4 -18.06 -9.30 -21.49
N ILE A 5 -17.43 -9.00 -20.36
CA ILE A 5 -15.98 -9.09 -20.17
C ILE A 5 -15.66 -9.95 -18.95
N LEU A 6 -14.50 -10.60 -18.96
CA LEU A 6 -13.93 -11.24 -17.79
C LEU A 6 -12.87 -10.30 -17.17
N ILE A 7 -12.83 -10.20 -15.84
CA ILE A 7 -11.85 -9.41 -15.10
C ILE A 7 -10.84 -10.39 -14.50
N ALA A 8 -9.64 -10.45 -15.08
CA ALA A 8 -8.56 -11.36 -14.67
C ALA A 8 -7.74 -10.76 -13.52
N ASN A 9 -8.42 -10.34 -12.47
CA ASN A 9 -7.82 -9.74 -11.29
C ASN A 9 -8.74 -9.87 -10.08
N ARG A 10 -8.29 -9.34 -8.92
CA ARG A 10 -8.99 -9.39 -7.64
C ARG A 10 -9.00 -8.03 -6.92
N GLY A 11 -9.68 -8.00 -5.76
CA GLY A 11 -9.62 -6.87 -4.86
C GLY A 11 -10.23 -5.60 -5.43
N GLU A 12 -9.63 -4.45 -5.11
CA GLU A 12 -10.21 -3.14 -5.44
C GLU A 12 -10.28 -2.90 -6.95
N ILE A 13 -9.25 -3.31 -7.72
CA ILE A 13 -9.24 -3.07 -9.16
C ILE A 13 -10.31 -3.87 -9.90
N ALA A 14 -10.62 -5.09 -9.45
CA ALA A 14 -11.71 -5.86 -10.03
C ALA A 14 -13.06 -5.18 -9.74
N CYS A 15 -13.27 -4.66 -8.53
CA CYS A 15 -14.45 -3.86 -8.17
C CYS A 15 -14.52 -2.56 -9.01
N ARG A 16 -13.39 -1.90 -9.21
CA ARG A 16 -13.26 -0.66 -10.00
C ARG A 16 -13.67 -0.88 -11.47
N VAL A 17 -13.15 -1.92 -12.09
CA VAL A 17 -13.49 -2.28 -13.48
C VAL A 17 -14.96 -2.66 -13.58
N ALA A 18 -15.48 -3.48 -12.66
CA ALA A 18 -16.87 -3.89 -12.61
C ALA A 18 -17.83 -2.69 -12.48
N ALA A 19 -17.47 -1.67 -11.69
CA ALA A 19 -18.28 -0.46 -11.52
C ALA A 19 -18.42 0.31 -12.83
N THR A 20 -17.35 0.52 -13.59
CA THR A 20 -17.40 1.19 -14.89
C THR A 20 -18.12 0.33 -15.95
N ALA A 21 -17.82 -0.98 -16.01
CA ALA A 21 -18.48 -1.89 -16.94
C ALA A 21 -20.01 -1.85 -16.75
N ARG A 22 -20.46 -1.90 -15.49
CA ARG A 22 -21.90 -1.80 -15.16
C ARG A 22 -22.54 -0.50 -15.63
N ARG A 23 -21.88 0.66 -15.46
CA ARG A 23 -22.38 1.94 -15.98
C ARG A 23 -22.52 1.96 -17.50
N LEU A 24 -21.65 1.22 -18.19
CA LEU A 24 -21.69 1.08 -19.65
C LEU A 24 -22.64 -0.03 -20.13
N GLY A 25 -23.33 -0.74 -19.23
CA GLY A 25 -24.22 -1.85 -19.57
C GLY A 25 -23.47 -3.12 -19.99
N VAL A 26 -22.17 -3.25 -19.64
CA VAL A 26 -21.34 -4.42 -19.94
C VAL A 26 -21.36 -5.37 -18.75
N ARG A 27 -21.77 -6.62 -18.98
CA ARG A 27 -21.73 -7.67 -17.93
C ARG A 27 -20.31 -8.08 -17.61
N THR A 28 -20.10 -8.53 -16.38
CA THR A 28 -18.78 -8.84 -15.84
C THR A 28 -18.71 -10.25 -15.27
N VAL A 29 -17.57 -10.91 -15.49
CA VAL A 29 -17.22 -12.19 -14.89
C VAL A 29 -16.00 -11.99 -14.00
N ALA A 30 -16.10 -12.29 -12.71
CA ALA A 30 -14.96 -12.35 -11.81
C ALA A 30 -14.26 -13.71 -11.92
N VAL A 31 -12.96 -13.75 -11.66
CA VAL A 31 -12.26 -14.98 -11.30
C VAL A 31 -11.86 -14.93 -9.83
N TYR A 32 -11.82 -16.09 -9.16
CA TYR A 32 -11.46 -16.14 -7.73
C TYR A 32 -10.72 -17.42 -7.36
N SER A 33 -9.84 -17.29 -6.36
CA SER A 33 -9.15 -18.41 -5.69
C SER A 33 -9.97 -18.90 -4.49
N ASP A 34 -9.53 -20.01 -3.88
CA ASP A 34 -10.17 -20.52 -2.65
C ASP A 34 -10.26 -19.43 -1.55
N ALA A 35 -9.19 -18.67 -1.34
CA ALA A 35 -9.15 -17.60 -0.34
C ALA A 35 -10.12 -16.44 -0.64
N ASP A 36 -10.47 -16.23 -1.90
CA ASP A 36 -11.31 -15.12 -2.34
C ASP A 36 -12.76 -15.51 -2.62
N ALA A 37 -13.19 -16.73 -2.27
CA ALA A 37 -14.55 -17.23 -2.57
C ALA A 37 -15.68 -16.28 -2.10
N HIS A 38 -15.45 -15.53 -1.03
CA HIS A 38 -16.40 -14.56 -0.47
C HIS A 38 -15.95 -13.10 -0.63
N ALA A 39 -14.87 -12.83 -1.38
CA ALA A 39 -14.32 -11.50 -1.54
C ALA A 39 -15.31 -10.54 -2.23
N ARG A 40 -15.14 -9.25 -1.95
CA ARG A 40 -16.02 -8.19 -2.44
C ARG A 40 -16.16 -8.20 -3.98
N HIS A 41 -15.06 -8.42 -4.71
CA HIS A 41 -15.09 -8.41 -6.18
C HIS A 41 -15.93 -9.54 -6.78
N VAL A 42 -16.00 -10.70 -6.13
CA VAL A 42 -16.85 -11.83 -6.55
C VAL A 42 -18.32 -11.41 -6.54
N GLN A 43 -18.73 -10.66 -5.51
CA GLN A 43 -20.11 -10.16 -5.38
C GLN A 43 -20.36 -8.91 -6.25
N ALA A 44 -19.32 -8.19 -6.64
CA ALA A 44 -19.42 -7.00 -7.48
C ALA A 44 -19.67 -7.32 -8.95
N CYS A 45 -19.34 -8.53 -9.41
CA CYS A 45 -19.53 -8.98 -10.78
C CYS A 45 -20.84 -9.76 -10.95
N ASP A 46 -21.29 -9.89 -12.21
CA ASP A 46 -22.55 -10.58 -12.53
C ASP A 46 -22.42 -12.11 -12.47
N GLU A 47 -21.23 -12.63 -12.79
CA GLU A 47 -20.86 -14.04 -12.75
C GLU A 47 -19.49 -14.18 -12.10
N ALA A 48 -19.17 -15.36 -11.58
CA ALA A 48 -17.85 -15.65 -11.00
C ALA A 48 -17.42 -17.08 -11.28
N VAL A 49 -16.11 -17.28 -11.55
CA VAL A 49 -15.53 -18.59 -11.87
C VAL A 49 -14.35 -18.85 -10.94
N HIS A 50 -14.34 -20.00 -10.30
CA HIS A 50 -13.22 -20.48 -9.50
C HIS A 50 -12.06 -20.90 -10.38
N VAL A 51 -10.82 -20.43 -10.06
CA VAL A 51 -9.64 -20.67 -10.90
C VAL A 51 -8.51 -21.42 -10.19
N GLY A 52 -8.65 -21.77 -8.91
CA GLY A 52 -7.68 -22.61 -8.21
C GLY A 52 -7.41 -22.24 -6.77
N GLY A 53 -6.30 -22.78 -6.24
CA GLY A 53 -5.88 -22.65 -4.84
C GLY A 53 -5.51 -21.23 -4.42
N ASN A 54 -5.06 -21.09 -3.18
CA ASN A 54 -4.83 -19.79 -2.54
C ASN A 54 -3.66 -19.00 -3.14
N ALA A 55 -2.57 -19.69 -3.50
CA ALA A 55 -1.39 -19.00 -4.03
C ALA A 55 -1.67 -18.41 -5.41
N PRO A 56 -1.12 -17.22 -5.73
CA PRO A 56 -1.26 -16.64 -7.07
C PRO A 56 -0.83 -17.58 -8.19
N ALA A 57 0.24 -18.35 -8.00
CA ALA A 57 0.73 -19.33 -8.96
C ALA A 57 -0.25 -20.49 -9.22
N GLU A 58 -1.16 -20.76 -8.30
CA GLU A 58 -2.17 -21.81 -8.40
C GLU A 58 -3.51 -21.30 -8.95
N SER A 59 -3.69 -19.98 -9.04
CA SER A 59 -4.96 -19.32 -9.36
C SER A 59 -4.80 -18.17 -10.37
N TYR A 60 -4.54 -16.96 -9.92
CA TYR A 60 -4.54 -15.73 -10.74
C TYR A 60 -3.43 -15.70 -11.81
N LEU A 61 -2.38 -16.50 -11.70
CA LEU A 61 -1.34 -16.64 -12.71
C LEU A 61 -1.59 -17.84 -13.65
N GLN A 62 -2.67 -18.60 -13.44
CA GLN A 62 -3.06 -19.73 -14.30
C GLN A 62 -3.83 -19.23 -15.53
N TRP A 63 -3.16 -18.55 -16.44
CA TRP A 63 -3.77 -17.88 -17.59
C TRP A 63 -4.60 -18.81 -18.48
N ARG A 64 -4.27 -20.12 -18.58
CA ARG A 64 -5.04 -21.09 -19.35
C ARG A 64 -6.44 -21.27 -18.76
N ARG A 65 -6.55 -21.42 -17.43
CA ARG A 65 -7.84 -21.50 -16.72
C ARG A 65 -8.67 -20.22 -16.85
N ILE A 66 -7.99 -19.07 -16.90
CA ILE A 66 -8.66 -17.76 -17.09
C ILE A 66 -9.25 -17.67 -18.51
N ILE A 67 -8.53 -18.13 -19.53
CA ILE A 67 -9.03 -18.18 -20.92
C ILE A 67 -10.20 -19.16 -21.02
N GLU A 68 -10.08 -20.35 -20.45
CA GLU A 68 -11.17 -21.34 -20.39
C GLU A 68 -12.42 -20.76 -19.70
N ALA A 69 -12.26 -20.05 -18.58
CA ALA A 69 -13.35 -19.37 -17.90
C ALA A 69 -14.00 -18.30 -18.78
N ALA A 70 -13.23 -17.51 -19.52
CA ALA A 70 -13.75 -16.49 -20.44
C ALA A 70 -14.57 -17.13 -21.57
N GLN A 71 -14.07 -18.23 -22.17
CA GLN A 71 -14.77 -18.96 -23.23
C GLN A 71 -16.04 -19.62 -22.70
N ALA A 72 -15.98 -20.30 -21.54
CA ALA A 72 -17.12 -20.98 -20.94
C ALA A 72 -18.27 -20.04 -20.56
N THR A 73 -17.92 -18.80 -20.14
CA THR A 73 -18.93 -17.77 -19.79
C THR A 73 -19.38 -16.93 -20.98
N GLY A 74 -18.74 -17.07 -22.15
CA GLY A 74 -19.02 -16.28 -23.34
C GLY A 74 -18.57 -14.83 -23.22
N ALA A 75 -17.52 -14.54 -22.42
CA ALA A 75 -16.88 -13.23 -22.39
C ALA A 75 -16.18 -12.95 -23.73
N GLN A 76 -16.26 -11.72 -24.19
CA GLN A 76 -15.68 -11.28 -25.47
C GLN A 76 -14.28 -10.69 -25.30
N ALA A 77 -13.97 -10.23 -24.08
CA ALA A 77 -12.72 -9.58 -23.77
C ALA A 77 -12.29 -9.89 -22.33
N ILE A 78 -11.01 -9.72 -22.05
CA ILE A 78 -10.42 -9.89 -20.73
C ILE A 78 -9.75 -8.59 -20.30
N HIS A 79 -10.16 -8.06 -19.13
CA HIS A 79 -9.51 -6.92 -18.49
C HIS A 79 -8.51 -7.45 -17.45
N PRO A 80 -7.19 -7.23 -17.61
CA PRO A 80 -6.19 -7.80 -16.72
C PRO A 80 -6.02 -7.00 -15.41
N GLY A 81 -6.61 -5.82 -15.28
CA GLY A 81 -6.35 -4.90 -14.17
C GLY A 81 -4.91 -4.39 -14.17
N TYR A 82 -4.25 -4.51 -13.01
CA TYR A 82 -2.82 -4.28 -12.83
C TYR A 82 -2.17 -5.41 -11.99
N GLY A 83 -0.84 -5.60 -12.08
CA GLY A 83 -0.16 -6.76 -11.48
C GLY A 83 -0.57 -8.08 -12.17
N PHE A 84 -0.31 -9.21 -11.53
CA PHE A 84 -0.57 -10.56 -12.06
C PHE A 84 -0.17 -10.72 -13.54
N LEU A 85 -1.16 -10.85 -14.41
CA LEU A 85 -0.98 -11.11 -15.85
C LEU A 85 -1.07 -9.84 -16.72
N SER A 86 -1.19 -8.66 -16.13
CA SER A 86 -1.43 -7.41 -16.89
C SER A 86 -0.28 -7.01 -17.82
N GLU A 87 0.95 -7.44 -17.52
CA GLU A 87 2.15 -7.18 -18.30
C GLU A 87 2.78 -8.51 -18.82
N ASN A 88 1.95 -9.55 -18.95
CA ASN A 88 2.40 -10.84 -19.44
C ASN A 88 2.15 -10.99 -20.95
N GLU A 89 3.23 -11.06 -21.73
CA GLU A 89 3.20 -11.17 -23.19
C GLU A 89 2.49 -12.43 -23.65
N ASP A 90 2.84 -13.60 -23.05
CA ASP A 90 2.26 -14.89 -23.42
C ASP A 90 0.75 -14.92 -23.20
N PHE A 91 0.27 -14.30 -22.14
CA PHE A 91 -1.16 -14.20 -21.85
C PHE A 91 -1.87 -13.32 -22.86
N ALA A 92 -1.32 -12.15 -23.20
CA ALA A 92 -1.91 -11.26 -24.21
C ALA A 92 -1.97 -11.96 -25.57
N GLN A 93 -0.91 -12.68 -25.96
CA GLN A 93 -0.88 -13.47 -27.20
C GLN A 93 -1.90 -14.62 -27.18
N ALA A 94 -1.99 -15.35 -26.06
CA ALA A 94 -2.93 -16.46 -25.90
C ALA A 94 -4.39 -15.98 -25.94
N CYS A 95 -4.72 -14.80 -25.40
CA CYS A 95 -6.04 -14.19 -25.56
C CYS A 95 -6.38 -13.98 -27.03
N ALA A 96 -5.46 -13.39 -27.80
CA ALA A 96 -5.68 -13.16 -29.24
C ALA A 96 -5.86 -14.48 -30.01
N GLN A 97 -5.07 -15.50 -29.71
CA GLN A 97 -5.20 -16.84 -30.31
C GLN A 97 -6.54 -17.52 -29.97
N ALA A 98 -7.07 -17.24 -28.78
CA ALA A 98 -8.38 -17.75 -28.33
C ALA A 98 -9.58 -16.93 -28.87
N GLY A 99 -9.34 -15.89 -29.69
CA GLY A 99 -10.39 -15.00 -30.21
C GLY A 99 -10.96 -14.05 -29.17
N LEU A 100 -10.22 -13.82 -28.06
CA LEU A 100 -10.59 -12.90 -26.97
C LEU A 100 -9.80 -11.60 -27.10
N VAL A 101 -10.48 -10.45 -26.87
CA VAL A 101 -9.80 -9.16 -26.87
C VAL A 101 -9.11 -8.98 -25.52
N PHE A 102 -7.78 -8.78 -25.53
CA PHE A 102 -7.05 -8.35 -24.34
C PHE A 102 -7.25 -6.83 -24.19
N ILE A 103 -7.84 -6.39 -23.06
CA ILE A 103 -8.07 -4.96 -22.78
C ILE A 103 -6.79 -4.35 -22.22
N GLY A 104 -5.87 -4.03 -23.13
CA GLY A 104 -4.53 -3.57 -22.84
C GLY A 104 -3.73 -3.42 -24.12
N PRO A 105 -2.41 -3.24 -24.04
CA PRO A 105 -1.54 -3.10 -25.20
C PRO A 105 -1.37 -4.45 -25.95
N PRO A 106 -0.92 -4.39 -27.20
CA PRO A 106 -0.55 -5.60 -27.94
C PRO A 106 0.66 -6.29 -27.30
N ALA A 107 0.74 -7.62 -27.44
CA ALA A 107 1.84 -8.43 -26.90
C ALA A 107 3.22 -7.90 -27.31
N SER A 108 3.37 -7.41 -28.54
CA SER A 108 4.62 -6.81 -29.02
C SER A 108 5.07 -5.58 -28.24
N ALA A 109 4.13 -4.75 -27.77
CA ALA A 109 4.46 -3.59 -26.95
C ALA A 109 4.84 -3.99 -25.52
N ILE A 110 4.21 -5.04 -24.96
CA ILE A 110 4.60 -5.62 -23.68
C ILE A 110 6.03 -6.18 -23.78
N ALA A 111 6.32 -6.98 -24.81
CA ALA A 111 7.65 -7.55 -25.06
C ALA A 111 8.73 -6.48 -25.19
N ALA A 112 8.46 -5.43 -25.98
CA ALA A 112 9.41 -4.34 -26.21
C ALA A 112 9.80 -3.59 -24.91
N MET A 113 8.89 -3.52 -23.94
CA MET A 113 9.11 -2.87 -22.65
C MET A 113 9.57 -3.82 -21.54
N GLY A 114 9.55 -5.13 -21.78
CA GLY A 114 9.91 -6.14 -20.79
C GLY A 114 11.40 -6.16 -20.41
N SER A 115 12.30 -5.73 -21.30
CA SER A 115 13.73 -5.56 -21.02
C SER A 115 14.09 -4.08 -20.91
N LYS A 116 14.67 -3.68 -19.76
CA LYS A 116 15.11 -2.29 -19.54
C LYS A 116 16.17 -1.83 -20.56
N ALA A 117 17.09 -2.72 -20.95
CA ALA A 117 18.12 -2.37 -21.95
C ALA A 117 17.48 -2.14 -23.32
N ALA A 118 16.62 -3.06 -23.79
CA ALA A 118 15.93 -2.92 -25.07
C ALA A 118 15.00 -1.71 -25.08
N ALA A 119 14.24 -1.48 -23.99
CA ALA A 119 13.38 -0.31 -23.84
C ALA A 119 14.19 0.99 -23.94
N LYS A 120 15.33 1.09 -23.25
CA LYS A 120 16.20 2.29 -23.29
C LYS A 120 16.79 2.52 -24.67
N ALA A 121 17.30 1.50 -25.35
CA ALA A 121 17.80 1.62 -26.71
C ALA A 121 16.72 2.15 -27.67
N LEU A 122 15.47 1.68 -27.53
CA LEU A 122 14.35 2.16 -28.31
C LEU A 122 13.97 3.60 -27.96
N MET A 123 14.00 3.96 -26.70
CA MET A 123 13.72 5.33 -26.24
C MET A 123 14.78 6.34 -26.70
N GLU A 124 16.05 5.93 -26.71
CA GLU A 124 17.12 6.75 -27.27
C GLU A 124 16.88 7.06 -28.75
N GLN A 125 16.49 6.08 -29.56
CA GLN A 125 16.12 6.26 -30.96
C GLN A 125 14.89 7.16 -31.13
N ALA A 126 13.96 7.11 -30.20
CA ALA A 126 12.76 7.95 -30.16
C ALA A 126 13.03 9.38 -29.63
N GLY A 127 14.27 9.70 -29.24
CA GLY A 127 14.66 11.01 -28.71
C GLY A 127 14.15 11.29 -27.29
N VAL A 128 13.79 10.27 -26.54
CA VAL A 128 13.35 10.39 -25.14
C VAL A 128 14.59 10.51 -24.24
N PRO A 129 14.68 11.51 -23.34
CA PRO A 129 15.84 11.69 -22.48
C PRO A 129 16.11 10.48 -21.57
N LEU A 130 17.35 9.99 -21.56
CA LEU A 130 17.79 8.89 -20.71
C LEU A 130 18.74 9.41 -19.62
N VAL A 131 18.75 8.70 -18.45
CA VAL A 131 19.81 8.93 -17.46
C VAL A 131 21.16 8.63 -18.13
N PRO A 132 22.16 9.54 -18.02
CA PRO A 132 23.49 9.26 -18.53
C PRO A 132 24.01 7.92 -17.99
N GLY A 133 24.42 7.02 -18.88
CA GLY A 133 24.78 5.68 -18.47
C GLY A 133 25.17 4.78 -19.63
N TYR A 134 25.52 3.54 -19.27
CA TYR A 134 25.77 2.45 -20.21
C TYR A 134 24.60 1.46 -20.20
N HIS A 135 24.01 1.25 -21.38
CA HIS A 135 22.83 0.39 -21.58
C HIS A 135 23.07 -0.68 -22.65
N GLY A 136 24.34 -0.89 -23.07
CA GLY A 136 24.70 -1.82 -24.13
C GLY A 136 24.84 -3.27 -23.61
N ASP A 137 25.16 -4.18 -24.54
CA ASP A 137 25.17 -5.64 -24.27
C ASP A 137 26.48 -6.16 -23.67
N ASN A 138 27.53 -5.34 -23.55
CA ASN A 138 28.81 -5.78 -23.00
C ASN A 138 28.74 -5.83 -21.47
N ASN A 139 28.73 -7.04 -20.90
CA ASN A 139 28.61 -7.32 -19.47
C ASN A 139 29.99 -7.61 -18.81
N ASP A 140 31.11 -7.32 -19.52
CA ASP A 140 32.47 -7.50 -18.99
C ASP A 140 32.74 -6.55 -17.80
N PRO A 141 33.20 -7.08 -16.65
CA PRO A 141 33.38 -6.26 -15.44
C PRO A 141 34.36 -5.09 -15.59
N ALA A 142 35.46 -5.29 -16.33
CA ALA A 142 36.45 -4.23 -16.51
C ALA A 142 35.94 -3.15 -17.45
N TYR A 143 35.19 -3.54 -18.48
CA TYR A 143 34.50 -2.60 -19.37
C TYR A 143 33.49 -1.76 -18.65
N LEU A 144 32.61 -2.40 -17.84
CA LEU A 144 31.57 -1.70 -17.05
C LEU A 144 32.17 -0.75 -16.01
N GLN A 145 33.29 -1.14 -15.38
CA GLN A 145 34.01 -0.25 -14.48
C GLN A 145 34.56 0.97 -15.22
N GLY A 146 35.13 0.77 -16.41
CA GLY A 146 35.61 1.89 -17.25
C GLY A 146 34.46 2.84 -17.66
N GLN A 147 33.25 2.34 -17.90
CA GLN A 147 32.07 3.18 -18.15
C GLN A 147 31.68 3.99 -16.89
N ALA A 148 31.70 3.35 -15.72
CA ALA A 148 31.39 4.01 -14.45
C ALA A 148 32.40 5.10 -14.11
N ASP A 149 33.70 4.83 -14.32
CA ASP A 149 34.79 5.78 -14.09
C ASP A 149 34.66 7.01 -15.01
N ALA A 150 34.29 6.79 -16.28
CA ALA A 150 34.05 7.87 -17.24
C ALA A 150 32.83 8.75 -16.88
N MET A 151 31.78 8.17 -16.27
CA MET A 151 30.62 8.92 -15.81
C MET A 151 30.86 9.70 -14.52
N GLY A 152 31.75 9.20 -13.68
CA GLY A 152 31.98 9.70 -12.31
C GLY A 152 30.96 9.12 -11.31
N TYR A 153 31.41 9.03 -10.06
CA TYR A 153 30.62 8.49 -8.96
C TYR A 153 29.81 9.57 -8.22
N PRO A 154 28.66 9.22 -7.59
CA PRO A 154 28.10 7.88 -7.45
C PRO A 154 27.41 7.37 -8.72
N VAL A 155 27.47 6.05 -8.92
CA VAL A 155 26.73 5.34 -9.98
C VAL A 155 25.76 4.31 -9.40
N LEU A 156 24.80 3.89 -10.21
CA LEU A 156 23.83 2.86 -9.88
C LEU A 156 23.96 1.69 -10.86
N ILE A 157 24.24 0.51 -10.34
CA ILE A 157 24.23 -0.74 -11.10
C ILE A 157 22.82 -1.32 -10.97
N LYS A 158 22.19 -1.72 -12.08
CA LYS A 158 20.83 -2.27 -12.13
C LYS A 158 20.78 -3.54 -12.96
N ALA A 159 20.03 -4.55 -12.51
CA ALA A 159 19.66 -5.68 -13.38
C ALA A 159 18.84 -5.18 -14.59
N SER A 160 19.16 -5.69 -15.77
CA SER A 160 18.41 -5.39 -17.01
C SER A 160 17.01 -5.97 -16.97
N ALA A 161 16.86 -7.21 -16.49
CA ALA A 161 15.58 -7.87 -16.29
C ALA A 161 14.98 -7.55 -14.92
N GLY A 162 13.64 -7.66 -14.80
CA GLY A 162 12.91 -7.51 -13.54
C GLY A 162 12.59 -6.08 -13.11
N GLY A 163 11.98 -5.95 -11.93
CA GLY A 163 11.45 -4.70 -11.38
C GLY A 163 11.44 -4.69 -9.85
N GLY A 164 10.80 -3.65 -9.25
CA GLY A 164 10.62 -3.57 -7.80
C GLY A 164 11.90 -3.34 -6.99
N GLY A 165 12.96 -2.81 -7.63
CA GLY A 165 14.21 -2.47 -6.93
C GLY A 165 15.15 -3.63 -6.64
N LYS A 166 14.81 -4.87 -7.00
CA LYS A 166 15.71 -6.02 -6.89
C LYS A 166 16.86 -5.92 -7.90
N GLY A 167 18.07 -6.35 -7.51
CA GLY A 167 19.25 -6.27 -8.37
C GLY A 167 19.71 -4.84 -8.64
N MET A 168 19.62 -3.94 -7.64
CA MET A 168 20.16 -2.58 -7.72
C MET A 168 21.23 -2.37 -6.65
N ARG A 169 22.33 -1.72 -7.03
CA ARG A 169 23.45 -1.37 -6.11
C ARG A 169 23.95 0.03 -6.41
N ARG A 170 23.90 0.90 -5.41
CA ARG A 170 24.57 2.18 -5.43
C ARG A 170 26.05 1.96 -5.12
N VAL A 171 26.90 2.63 -5.88
CA VAL A 171 28.37 2.62 -5.71
C VAL A 171 28.84 4.05 -5.61
N ASP A 172 29.44 4.39 -4.47
CA ASP A 172 29.89 5.75 -4.19
C ASP A 172 31.34 5.97 -4.57
N ARG A 173 32.18 4.89 -4.67
CA ARG A 173 33.61 4.96 -4.92
C ARG A 173 34.08 3.88 -5.90
N PRO A 174 35.09 4.16 -6.72
CA PRO A 174 35.59 3.21 -7.73
C PRO A 174 36.01 1.85 -7.16
N GLU A 175 36.60 1.83 -5.97
CA GLU A 175 37.11 0.62 -5.31
C GLU A 175 36.01 -0.35 -4.92
N ASP A 176 34.77 0.11 -4.74
CA ASP A 176 33.62 -0.70 -4.34
C ASP A 176 32.88 -1.31 -5.56
N PHE A 177 33.20 -0.84 -6.79
CA PHE A 177 32.42 -1.13 -7.99
C PHE A 177 32.35 -2.63 -8.33
N LEU A 178 33.48 -3.32 -8.41
CA LEU A 178 33.52 -4.73 -8.81
C LEU A 178 32.81 -5.65 -7.82
N ALA A 179 32.90 -5.37 -6.51
CA ALA A 179 32.21 -6.13 -5.49
C ALA A 179 30.68 -5.94 -5.58
N ALA A 180 30.24 -4.72 -5.79
CA ALA A 180 28.82 -4.37 -5.99
C ALA A 180 28.28 -4.97 -7.28
N LEU A 181 29.04 -4.93 -8.37
CA LEU A 181 28.70 -5.52 -9.66
C LEU A 181 28.48 -7.05 -9.54
N ALA A 182 29.45 -7.77 -8.96
CA ALA A 182 29.34 -9.20 -8.76
C ALA A 182 28.14 -9.57 -7.86
N SER A 183 27.84 -8.76 -6.85
CA SER A 183 26.65 -8.94 -6.01
C SER A 183 25.35 -8.73 -6.80
N CYS A 184 25.27 -7.67 -7.61
CA CYS A 184 24.12 -7.36 -8.44
C CYS A 184 23.85 -8.45 -9.48
N GLN A 185 24.90 -8.93 -10.17
CA GLN A 185 24.80 -9.98 -11.18
C GLN A 185 24.32 -11.32 -10.58
N ARG A 186 24.82 -11.71 -9.40
CA ARG A 186 24.34 -12.93 -8.72
C ARG A 186 22.87 -12.83 -8.35
N GLU A 187 22.43 -11.70 -7.80
CA GLU A 187 21.03 -11.49 -7.46
C GLU A 187 20.14 -11.48 -8.71
N ALA A 188 20.57 -10.81 -9.78
CA ALA A 188 19.86 -10.76 -11.05
C ALA A 188 19.70 -12.18 -11.65
N LYS A 189 20.76 -12.97 -11.64
CA LYS A 189 20.73 -14.35 -12.11
C LYS A 189 19.79 -15.23 -11.30
N ALA A 190 19.84 -15.11 -9.99
CA ALA A 190 19.00 -15.89 -9.09
C ALA A 190 17.50 -15.51 -9.19
N SER A 191 17.21 -14.21 -9.30
CA SER A 191 15.82 -13.71 -9.30
C SER A 191 15.15 -13.72 -10.66
N PHE A 192 15.91 -13.48 -11.74
CA PHE A 192 15.35 -13.24 -13.07
C PHE A 192 15.91 -14.19 -14.15
N GLY A 193 16.87 -15.04 -13.80
CA GLY A 193 17.51 -15.96 -14.76
C GLY A 193 18.54 -15.29 -15.69
N ASP A 194 18.71 -13.96 -15.62
CA ASP A 194 19.60 -13.14 -16.43
C ASP A 194 20.54 -12.34 -15.53
N ASP A 195 21.86 -12.30 -15.84
CA ASP A 195 22.87 -11.56 -15.10
C ASP A 195 23.30 -10.26 -15.79
N HIS A 196 22.63 -9.87 -16.88
CA HIS A 196 22.90 -8.64 -17.59
C HIS A 196 22.54 -7.43 -16.73
N VAL A 197 23.42 -6.41 -16.69
CA VAL A 197 23.26 -5.20 -15.90
C VAL A 197 23.48 -3.93 -16.71
N LEU A 198 22.90 -2.86 -16.22
CA LEU A 198 23.06 -1.48 -16.69
C LEU A 198 23.82 -0.68 -15.64
N VAL A 199 24.59 0.33 -16.06
CA VAL A 199 25.29 1.25 -15.16
C VAL A 199 24.88 2.68 -15.49
N GLU A 200 24.35 3.41 -14.50
CA GLU A 200 23.81 4.75 -14.68
C GLU A 200 24.34 5.71 -13.63
N ARG A 201 24.38 7.01 -13.97
CA ARG A 201 24.61 8.06 -12.99
C ARG A 201 23.57 8.00 -11.87
N TYR A 202 24.00 8.05 -10.62
CA TYR A 202 23.09 8.09 -9.50
C TYR A 202 22.50 9.50 -9.32
N VAL A 203 21.18 9.60 -9.29
CA VAL A 203 20.44 10.84 -9.01
C VAL A 203 20.26 10.97 -7.50
N THR A 204 20.79 12.02 -6.89
CA THR A 204 20.92 12.12 -5.42
C THR A 204 19.62 12.52 -4.71
N ARG A 205 18.77 13.31 -5.34
CA ARG A 205 17.44 13.72 -4.83
C ARG A 205 16.36 13.53 -5.90
N PRO A 206 16.08 12.29 -6.26
CA PRO A 206 15.16 12.01 -7.35
C PRO A 206 13.73 12.24 -6.93
N ARG A 207 12.96 12.90 -7.80
CA ARG A 207 11.50 12.81 -7.81
C ARG A 207 11.08 11.74 -8.81
N HIS A 208 10.05 10.99 -8.46
CA HIS A 208 9.40 10.04 -9.34
C HIS A 208 8.17 10.73 -9.95
N ILE A 209 8.30 11.16 -11.19
CA ILE A 209 7.22 11.79 -11.94
C ILE A 209 6.86 10.90 -13.11
N GLU A 210 5.57 10.71 -13.33
CA GLU A 210 5.09 9.83 -14.37
C GLU A 210 4.01 10.50 -15.21
N ILE A 211 3.93 10.11 -16.48
CA ILE A 211 2.96 10.64 -17.43
C ILE A 211 1.97 9.54 -17.82
N GLN A 212 0.69 9.78 -17.59
CA GLN A 212 -0.35 8.92 -18.11
C GLN A 212 -0.47 9.10 -19.63
N VAL A 213 -0.27 8.03 -20.38
CA VAL A 213 -0.53 8.01 -21.83
C VAL A 213 -1.75 7.17 -22.13
N PHE A 214 -2.39 7.50 -23.24
CA PHE A 214 -3.47 6.71 -23.81
C PHE A 214 -3.33 6.69 -25.33
N ALA A 215 -3.47 5.52 -25.96
CA ALA A 215 -3.39 5.39 -27.41
C ALA A 215 -4.50 4.48 -27.93
N ASP A 216 -4.92 4.70 -29.17
CA ASP A 216 -5.93 3.88 -29.86
C ASP A 216 -5.33 3.04 -30.99
N THR A 217 -6.14 2.19 -31.57
CA THR A 217 -5.77 1.34 -32.72
C THR A 217 -5.65 2.10 -34.04
N GLN A 218 -5.99 3.39 -34.07
CA GLN A 218 -5.91 4.25 -35.26
C GLN A 218 -4.62 5.08 -35.30
N GLY A 219 -3.73 4.91 -34.30
CA GLY A 219 -2.45 5.59 -34.20
C GLY A 219 -2.51 6.94 -33.48
N GLN A 220 -3.66 7.32 -32.91
CA GLN A 220 -3.72 8.48 -32.03
C GLN A 220 -3.16 8.14 -30.66
N ALA A 221 -2.33 9.02 -30.11
CA ALA A 221 -1.80 8.92 -28.77
C ALA A 221 -1.82 10.30 -28.11
N VAL A 222 -2.28 10.34 -26.85
CA VAL A 222 -2.36 11.53 -26.02
C VAL A 222 -1.73 11.28 -24.65
N TYR A 223 -1.33 12.36 -23.97
CA TYR A 223 -0.99 12.29 -22.54
C TYR A 223 -2.05 13.00 -21.70
N LEU A 224 -2.30 12.42 -20.51
CA LEU A 224 -3.34 12.87 -19.56
C LEU A 224 -2.69 13.48 -18.30
N PHE A 225 -1.67 14.29 -18.55
CA PHE A 225 -0.87 14.97 -17.53
C PHE A 225 -0.04 14.02 -16.65
N GLU A 226 0.63 14.63 -15.69
CA GLU A 226 1.58 13.95 -14.81
C GLU A 226 1.00 13.67 -13.42
N ARG A 227 1.67 12.72 -12.76
CA ARG A 227 1.54 12.43 -11.33
C ARG A 227 2.92 12.50 -10.68
N ASP A 228 2.98 12.92 -9.43
CA ASP A 228 4.14 12.76 -8.57
C ASP A 228 3.93 11.55 -7.64
N CYS A 229 4.83 10.60 -7.70
CA CYS A 229 4.82 9.36 -6.93
C CYS A 229 6.10 9.22 -6.09
N SER A 230 6.67 10.33 -5.66
CA SER A 230 7.96 10.35 -4.95
C SER A 230 7.88 9.76 -3.55
N VAL A 231 6.71 9.84 -2.89
CA VAL A 231 6.55 9.27 -1.53
C VAL A 231 6.37 7.76 -1.61
N GLN A 232 7.44 7.05 -1.37
CA GLN A 232 7.47 5.60 -1.51
C GLN A 232 8.33 4.95 -0.42
N ARG A 233 8.03 3.70 -0.10
CA ARG A 233 8.83 2.85 0.78
C ARG A 233 9.34 1.64 0.02
N ARG A 234 10.65 1.36 0.09
CA ARG A 234 11.24 0.21 -0.63
C ARG A 234 10.74 0.10 -2.09
N HIS A 235 10.66 1.23 -2.80
CA HIS A 235 10.15 1.38 -4.17
C HIS A 235 8.64 1.10 -4.36
N GLN A 236 7.86 1.01 -3.29
CA GLN A 236 6.40 0.95 -3.34
C GLN A 236 5.82 2.33 -3.05
N LYS A 237 5.01 2.85 -3.96
CA LYS A 237 4.32 4.13 -3.84
C LYS A 237 3.34 4.08 -2.66
N VAL A 238 3.24 5.18 -1.89
CA VAL A 238 2.41 5.29 -0.68
C VAL A 238 1.44 6.46 -0.77
N LEU A 239 1.92 7.59 -1.31
CA LEU A 239 1.15 8.78 -1.61
C LEU A 239 1.45 9.21 -3.04
N GLU A 240 0.42 9.51 -3.80
CA GLU A 240 0.50 10.00 -5.16
C GLU A 240 -0.35 11.26 -5.33
N GLU A 241 0.15 12.21 -6.09
CA GLU A 241 -0.58 13.45 -6.35
C GLU A 241 -0.53 13.89 -7.82
N ALA A 242 -1.59 14.54 -8.25
CA ALA A 242 -1.70 15.14 -9.57
C ALA A 242 -2.37 16.55 -9.48
N PRO A 243 -1.80 17.54 -10.18
CA PRO A 243 -0.54 17.54 -10.93
C PRO A 243 0.68 17.52 -10.02
N ALA A 244 1.88 17.18 -10.55
CA ALA A 244 3.13 17.22 -9.79
C ALA A 244 3.42 18.67 -9.36
N PRO A 245 3.66 18.93 -8.06
CA PRO A 245 3.92 20.28 -7.57
C PRO A 245 5.22 20.86 -8.15
N GLY A 246 5.20 22.15 -8.47
CA GLY A 246 6.37 22.88 -8.97
C GLY A 246 6.75 22.59 -10.44
N LEU A 247 6.00 21.77 -11.17
CA LEU A 247 6.27 21.52 -12.59
C LEU A 247 5.71 22.64 -13.48
N SER A 248 6.57 23.28 -14.28
CA SER A 248 6.16 24.33 -15.20
C SER A 248 5.34 23.77 -16.39
N GLU A 249 4.49 24.61 -17.01
CA GLU A 249 3.70 24.20 -18.19
C GLU A 249 4.61 23.75 -19.35
N VAL A 250 5.76 24.42 -19.53
CA VAL A 250 6.74 24.06 -20.57
C VAL A 250 7.30 22.66 -20.29
N ARG A 251 7.73 22.39 -19.05
CA ARG A 251 8.29 21.09 -18.68
C ARG A 251 7.24 19.98 -18.76
N ARG A 252 6.02 20.26 -18.37
CA ARG A 252 4.89 19.34 -18.51
C ARG A 252 4.64 18.96 -19.96
N ALA A 253 4.66 19.94 -20.86
CA ALA A 253 4.48 19.69 -22.28
C ALA A 253 5.62 18.87 -22.87
N GLU A 254 6.87 19.14 -22.47
CA GLU A 254 8.05 18.37 -22.90
C GLU A 254 7.98 16.91 -22.42
N MET A 255 7.66 16.69 -21.14
CA MET A 255 7.50 15.35 -20.59
C MET A 255 6.34 14.60 -21.26
N GLY A 256 5.22 15.29 -21.49
CA GLY A 256 4.07 14.75 -22.20
C GLY A 256 4.41 14.34 -23.64
N ALA A 257 5.15 15.18 -24.36
CA ALA A 257 5.61 14.86 -25.72
C ALA A 257 6.57 13.67 -25.74
N ALA A 258 7.50 13.61 -24.80
CA ALA A 258 8.41 12.46 -24.63
C ALA A 258 7.64 11.15 -24.35
N ALA A 259 6.63 11.20 -23.47
CA ALA A 259 5.80 10.05 -23.16
C ALA A 259 4.95 9.57 -24.35
N VAL A 260 4.40 10.48 -25.15
CA VAL A 260 3.69 10.14 -26.40
C VAL A 260 4.65 9.56 -27.43
N ALA A 261 5.88 10.10 -27.54
CA ALA A 261 6.91 9.54 -28.42
C ALA A 261 7.27 8.10 -28.02
N ALA A 262 7.44 7.85 -26.71
CA ALA A 262 7.68 6.52 -26.17
C ALA A 262 6.54 5.53 -26.53
N ALA A 263 5.29 5.92 -26.32
CA ALA A 263 4.14 5.09 -26.64
C ALA A 263 4.04 4.79 -28.15
N ARG A 264 4.29 5.77 -29.01
CA ARG A 264 4.28 5.58 -30.46
C ARG A 264 5.39 4.67 -30.95
N ALA A 265 6.60 4.76 -30.35
CA ALA A 265 7.75 3.95 -30.73
C ALA A 265 7.49 2.44 -30.59
N VAL A 266 6.60 2.05 -29.67
CA VAL A 266 6.24 0.63 -29.42
C VAL A 266 4.88 0.23 -30.01
N GLY A 267 4.20 1.13 -30.74
CA GLY A 267 2.87 0.87 -31.26
C GLY A 267 1.84 0.61 -30.14
N TYR A 268 1.93 1.41 -29.07
CA TYR A 268 1.12 1.22 -27.87
C TYR A 268 -0.37 1.43 -28.12
N VAL A 269 -1.22 0.66 -27.42
CA VAL A 269 -2.68 0.79 -27.43
C VAL A 269 -3.20 0.65 -25.99
N GLY A 270 -4.20 1.45 -25.63
CA GLY A 270 -4.79 1.45 -24.29
C GLY A 270 -4.10 2.41 -23.33
N ALA A 271 -4.36 2.21 -22.03
CA ALA A 271 -3.77 2.98 -20.95
C ALA A 271 -2.36 2.49 -20.64
N GLY A 272 -1.41 3.42 -20.59
CA GLY A 272 -0.03 3.13 -20.16
C GLY A 272 0.54 4.31 -19.39
N THR A 273 1.65 4.09 -18.71
CA THR A 273 2.32 5.14 -17.94
C THR A 273 3.80 5.13 -18.25
N VAL A 274 4.34 6.29 -18.59
CA VAL A 274 5.78 6.48 -18.76
C VAL A 274 6.34 7.12 -17.51
N GLU A 275 7.22 6.40 -16.84
CA GLU A 275 7.85 6.82 -15.59
C GLU A 275 9.18 7.53 -15.87
N PHE A 276 9.37 8.65 -15.19
CA PHE A 276 10.57 9.47 -15.26
C PHE A 276 11.16 9.67 -13.87
N ILE A 277 12.48 9.58 -13.80
CA ILE A 277 13.22 10.10 -12.68
C ILE A 277 13.56 11.56 -12.99
N ALA A 278 13.22 12.46 -12.08
CA ALA A 278 13.43 13.89 -12.23
C ALA A 278 14.32 14.45 -11.10
N GLU A 279 15.14 15.43 -11.43
CA GLU A 279 15.99 16.13 -10.45
C GLU A 279 15.88 17.64 -10.65
N PRO A 280 16.04 18.46 -9.59
CA PRO A 280 16.10 19.91 -9.73
C PRO A 280 17.25 20.32 -10.66
N VAL A 281 16.98 21.30 -11.55
CA VAL A 281 18.03 21.89 -12.40
C VAL A 281 19.08 22.59 -11.51
N ASP A 282 18.60 23.27 -10.47
CA ASP A 282 19.43 23.86 -9.42
C ASP A 282 19.19 23.11 -8.11
N PRO A 283 20.18 22.36 -7.59
CA PRO A 283 20.05 21.61 -6.33
C PRO A 283 19.70 22.47 -5.12
N GLN A 284 19.96 23.81 -5.17
CA GLN A 284 19.64 24.74 -4.10
C GLN A 284 18.19 25.23 -4.16
N GLN A 285 17.46 24.92 -5.25
CA GLN A 285 16.06 25.25 -5.46
C GLN A 285 15.22 23.99 -5.72
N PRO A 286 14.94 23.19 -4.70
CA PRO A 286 14.22 21.90 -4.86
C PRO A 286 12.83 22.04 -5.51
N GLY A 287 12.18 23.20 -5.34
CA GLY A 287 10.89 23.52 -5.97
C GLY A 287 11.02 24.21 -7.35
N GLY A 288 12.25 24.33 -7.89
CA GLY A 288 12.52 24.93 -9.21
C GLY A 288 12.26 23.99 -10.37
N ASP A 289 12.75 24.39 -11.55
CA ASP A 289 12.61 23.59 -12.78
C ASP A 289 13.36 22.24 -12.66
N LEU A 290 12.86 21.22 -13.36
CA LEU A 290 13.33 19.85 -13.27
C LEU A 290 13.98 19.39 -14.57
N ARG A 291 15.06 18.63 -14.48
CA ARG A 291 15.52 17.72 -15.53
C ARG A 291 14.84 16.38 -15.34
N PHE A 292 14.47 15.73 -16.43
CA PHE A 292 13.82 14.43 -16.35
C PHE A 292 14.46 13.43 -17.31
N TYR A 293 14.41 12.15 -16.92
CA TYR A 293 14.97 11.05 -17.67
C TYR A 293 14.04 9.86 -17.61
N PHE A 294 13.86 9.19 -18.73
CA PHE A 294 13.07 7.96 -18.82
C PHE A 294 13.62 6.89 -17.87
N MET A 295 12.71 6.27 -17.15
CA MET A 295 13.01 5.17 -16.25
C MET A 295 12.47 3.85 -16.80
N GLU A 296 11.16 3.77 -17.00
CA GLU A 296 10.47 2.62 -17.58
C GLU A 296 9.07 3.04 -18.09
N MET A 297 8.43 2.13 -18.83
CA MET A 297 7.03 2.29 -19.21
C MET A 297 6.24 1.10 -18.66
N ASN A 298 5.25 1.40 -17.84
CA ASN A 298 4.30 0.40 -17.36
C ASN A 298 3.21 0.21 -18.40
N THR A 299 3.13 -1.00 -18.94
CA THR A 299 2.25 -1.36 -20.06
C THR A 299 0.85 -1.79 -19.60
N ARG A 300 0.30 -1.06 -18.63
CA ARG A 300 -0.98 -1.33 -17.97
C ARG A 300 -1.58 -0.07 -17.36
N LEU A 301 -2.82 -0.17 -16.90
CA LEU A 301 -3.39 0.83 -16.01
C LEU A 301 -2.62 0.85 -14.67
N GLN A 302 -2.33 2.03 -14.16
CA GLN A 302 -1.67 2.20 -12.86
C GLN A 302 -2.67 2.19 -11.69
N VAL A 303 -2.17 1.86 -10.50
CA VAL A 303 -2.96 1.88 -9.25
C VAL A 303 -3.50 3.29 -9.02
N GLU A 304 -2.66 4.30 -9.21
CA GLU A 304 -2.87 5.73 -8.95
C GLU A 304 -3.60 6.49 -10.07
N HIS A 305 -4.20 5.78 -11.05
CA HIS A 305 -5.02 6.41 -12.10
C HIS A 305 -6.15 7.33 -11.56
N PRO A 306 -6.70 7.11 -10.35
CA PRO A 306 -7.78 7.95 -9.83
C PRO A 306 -7.40 9.43 -9.65
N VAL A 307 -6.14 9.77 -9.34
CA VAL A 307 -5.75 11.19 -9.24
C VAL A 307 -5.75 11.89 -10.61
N THR A 308 -5.40 11.17 -11.68
CA THR A 308 -5.55 11.66 -13.05
C THR A 308 -7.03 11.85 -13.42
N GLU A 309 -7.89 10.89 -13.08
CA GLU A 309 -9.34 11.00 -13.28
C GLU A 309 -9.91 12.17 -12.50
N ALA A 310 -9.45 12.41 -11.28
CA ALA A 310 -9.94 13.50 -10.44
C ALA A 310 -9.67 14.89 -11.03
N ILE A 311 -8.48 15.10 -11.64
CA ILE A 311 -8.12 16.40 -12.22
C ILE A 311 -8.60 16.59 -13.67
N THR A 312 -8.85 15.50 -14.41
CA THR A 312 -9.27 15.56 -15.81
C THR A 312 -10.77 15.40 -16.05
N GLY A 313 -11.47 14.80 -15.09
CA GLY A 313 -12.89 14.47 -15.23
C GLY A 313 -13.16 13.23 -16.10
N LEU A 314 -12.12 12.47 -16.46
CA LEU A 314 -12.23 11.30 -17.32
C LEU A 314 -12.38 10.01 -16.48
N ASP A 315 -12.91 8.95 -17.11
CA ASP A 315 -12.87 7.57 -16.61
C ASP A 315 -11.92 6.75 -17.50
N LEU A 316 -10.75 6.39 -16.97
CA LEU A 316 -9.73 5.71 -17.76
C LEU A 316 -10.10 4.24 -18.03
N VAL A 317 -10.89 3.60 -17.20
CA VAL A 317 -11.41 2.26 -17.47
C VAL A 317 -12.46 2.31 -18.59
N GLU A 318 -13.30 3.33 -18.63
CA GLU A 318 -14.20 3.53 -19.76
C GLU A 318 -13.42 3.68 -21.06
N TRP A 319 -12.35 4.49 -21.06
CA TRP A 319 -11.49 4.66 -22.24
C TRP A 319 -10.83 3.32 -22.65
N GLN A 320 -10.37 2.51 -21.69
CA GLN A 320 -9.83 1.18 -21.99
C GLN A 320 -10.86 0.29 -22.69
N LEU A 321 -12.11 0.27 -22.19
CA LEU A 321 -13.18 -0.53 -22.80
C LEU A 321 -13.56 -0.05 -24.19
N ARG A 322 -13.60 1.27 -24.41
CA ARG A 322 -13.91 1.88 -25.72
C ARG A 322 -12.82 1.59 -26.75
N VAL A 323 -11.57 1.82 -26.39
CA VAL A 323 -10.43 1.58 -27.29
C VAL A 323 -10.30 0.10 -27.63
N ALA A 324 -10.43 -0.79 -26.63
CA ALA A 324 -10.39 -2.24 -26.86
C ALA A 324 -11.55 -2.73 -27.75
N ALA A 325 -12.69 -2.04 -27.72
CA ALA A 325 -13.82 -2.30 -28.62
C ALA A 325 -13.62 -1.67 -30.03
N GLY A 326 -12.44 -1.14 -30.36
CA GLY A 326 -12.10 -0.56 -31.66
C GLY A 326 -12.58 0.88 -31.87
N GLN A 327 -13.02 1.58 -30.81
CA GLN A 327 -13.40 3.00 -30.91
C GLN A 327 -12.14 3.90 -30.86
N PRO A 328 -12.14 5.05 -31.54
CA PRO A 328 -11.06 6.03 -31.40
C PRO A 328 -11.05 6.65 -30.02
N LEU A 329 -9.94 7.31 -29.66
CA LEU A 329 -9.85 8.12 -28.45
C LEU A 329 -10.98 9.17 -28.43
N PRO A 330 -11.70 9.31 -27.30
CA PRO A 330 -12.82 10.24 -27.20
C PRO A 330 -12.43 11.72 -27.36
N LEU A 331 -11.19 12.08 -27.02
CA LEU A 331 -10.67 13.44 -27.04
C LEU A 331 -9.27 13.49 -27.66
N GLN A 332 -8.98 14.61 -28.31
CA GLN A 332 -7.67 14.97 -28.84
C GLN A 332 -6.85 15.73 -27.76
N GLN A 333 -5.52 15.79 -27.91
CA GLN A 333 -4.64 16.45 -26.94
C GLN A 333 -5.06 17.90 -26.58
N HIS A 334 -5.46 18.69 -27.55
CA HIS A 334 -5.84 20.09 -27.32
C HIS A 334 -7.19 20.28 -26.60
N GLN A 335 -7.99 19.21 -26.48
CA GLN A 335 -9.29 19.20 -25.77
C GLN A 335 -9.13 18.77 -24.31
N LEU A 336 -7.98 18.21 -23.97
CA LEU A 336 -7.72 17.75 -22.61
C LEU A 336 -7.39 18.92 -21.71
N THR A 337 -8.08 19.00 -20.60
CA THR A 337 -7.90 20.04 -19.57
C THR A 337 -7.70 19.39 -18.21
N ARG A 338 -7.08 20.12 -17.32
CA ARG A 338 -6.93 19.71 -15.91
C ARG A 338 -7.45 20.81 -15.00
N ARG A 339 -8.01 20.43 -13.86
CA ARG A 339 -8.53 21.35 -12.86
C ARG A 339 -8.26 20.84 -11.44
N GLY A 340 -7.80 21.76 -10.58
CA GLY A 340 -7.58 21.48 -9.19
C GLY A 340 -6.36 20.60 -8.93
N HIS A 341 -6.35 19.97 -7.78
CA HIS A 341 -5.29 19.08 -7.31
C HIS A 341 -5.90 17.85 -6.63
N ALA A 342 -5.37 16.67 -6.89
CA ALA A 342 -5.83 15.43 -6.29
C ALA A 342 -4.68 14.70 -5.61
N ILE A 343 -4.97 14.05 -4.49
CA ILE A 343 -4.01 13.22 -3.76
C ILE A 343 -4.65 11.89 -3.44
N GLU A 344 -3.93 10.80 -3.73
CA GLU A 344 -4.28 9.43 -3.36
C GLU A 344 -3.39 8.95 -2.22
N ALA A 345 -3.98 8.24 -1.27
CA ALA A 345 -3.28 7.52 -0.21
C ALA A 345 -3.63 6.03 -0.29
N ARG A 346 -2.61 5.18 -0.37
CA ARG A 346 -2.78 3.72 -0.34
C ARG A 346 -2.93 3.24 1.09
N ILE A 347 -4.10 2.70 1.42
CA ILE A 347 -4.37 2.12 2.73
C ILE A 347 -4.00 0.65 2.68
N CYS A 348 -2.99 0.29 3.47
CA CYS A 348 -2.40 -1.05 3.51
C CYS A 348 -2.55 -1.68 4.89
N ALA A 349 -2.80 -2.99 4.92
CA ALA A 349 -2.75 -3.83 6.10
C ALA A 349 -1.27 -4.12 6.45
N GLU A 350 -0.63 -3.20 7.17
CA GLU A 350 0.79 -3.20 7.48
C GLU A 350 1.06 -2.51 8.80
N ASN A 351 2.16 -2.90 9.45
CA ASN A 351 2.66 -2.22 10.65
C ASN A 351 3.87 -1.32 10.31
N PRO A 352 3.70 -0.01 10.14
CA PRO A 352 4.79 0.91 9.82
C PRO A 352 5.89 0.93 10.87
N GLU A 353 5.54 0.81 12.16
CA GLU A 353 6.48 0.85 13.28
C GLU A 353 7.37 -0.40 13.33
N ALA A 354 6.87 -1.53 12.81
CA ALA A 354 7.65 -2.75 12.59
C ALA A 354 8.26 -2.85 11.19
N GLY A 355 8.61 -1.71 10.56
CA GLY A 355 9.23 -1.67 9.24
C GLY A 355 8.28 -2.05 8.10
N PHE A 356 7.00 -1.74 8.25
CA PHE A 356 5.93 -2.06 7.30
C PHE A 356 5.72 -3.55 7.09
N LEU A 357 5.87 -4.34 8.16
CA LEU A 357 5.50 -5.75 8.12
C LEU A 357 4.02 -5.90 7.75
N PRO A 358 3.69 -6.77 6.78
CA PRO A 358 2.30 -7.08 6.46
C PRO A 358 1.54 -7.57 7.67
N ALA A 359 0.30 -7.12 7.82
CA ALA A 359 -0.61 -7.56 8.87
C ALA A 359 -1.74 -8.40 8.27
N THR A 360 -2.08 -9.48 8.92
CA THR A 360 -3.20 -10.35 8.58
C THR A 360 -4.22 -10.36 9.71
N GLY A 361 -5.42 -10.80 9.43
CA GLY A 361 -6.49 -10.85 10.43
C GLY A 361 -7.83 -10.50 9.84
N THR A 362 -8.83 -10.32 10.72
CA THR A 362 -10.19 -9.94 10.33
C THR A 362 -10.39 -8.45 10.56
N LEU A 363 -10.94 -7.76 9.58
CA LEU A 363 -11.39 -6.37 9.70
C LEU A 363 -12.62 -6.31 10.60
N GLN A 364 -12.42 -6.23 11.93
CA GLN A 364 -13.54 -6.15 12.89
C GLN A 364 -14.34 -4.87 12.70
N VAL A 365 -13.67 -3.78 12.35
CA VAL A 365 -14.27 -2.52 11.94
C VAL A 365 -13.54 -2.02 10.69
N ALA A 366 -14.32 -1.58 9.69
CA ALA A 366 -13.84 -0.93 8.50
C ALA A 366 -14.77 0.23 8.13
N ARG A 367 -14.59 1.37 8.81
CA ARG A 367 -15.39 2.59 8.63
C ARG A 367 -14.62 3.62 7.85
N TRP A 368 -15.22 4.04 6.74
CA TRP A 368 -14.70 5.08 5.87
C TRP A 368 -15.39 6.41 6.14
N PRO A 369 -14.78 7.57 5.80
CA PRO A 369 -15.49 8.84 5.79
C PRO A 369 -16.70 8.78 4.85
N ALA A 370 -17.58 9.75 4.91
CA ALA A 370 -18.62 9.91 3.88
C ALA A 370 -17.93 10.05 2.52
N HIS A 371 -18.21 9.15 1.56
CA HIS A 371 -17.45 8.99 0.33
C HIS A 371 -18.31 8.57 -0.86
N VAL A 372 -17.76 8.71 -2.05
CA VAL A 372 -18.18 8.00 -3.27
C VAL A 372 -17.24 6.81 -3.53
N ALA A 373 -17.72 5.77 -4.19
CA ALA A 373 -16.92 4.58 -4.50
C ALA A 373 -16.72 4.45 -6.01
N PHE A 374 -15.46 4.30 -6.43
CA PHE A 374 -15.06 4.05 -7.83
C PHE A 374 -15.47 5.12 -8.85
N GLU A 375 -15.84 6.30 -8.40
CA GLU A 375 -16.21 7.42 -9.25
C GLU A 375 -15.64 8.74 -8.73
N ARG A 376 -15.55 9.73 -9.63
CA ARG A 376 -15.04 11.05 -9.28
C ARG A 376 -16.06 11.86 -8.47
N SER A 377 -15.58 12.60 -7.49
CA SER A 377 -16.35 13.65 -6.79
C SER A 377 -15.46 14.83 -6.43
N GLU A 378 -15.99 16.04 -6.55
CA GLU A 378 -15.33 17.27 -6.09
C GLU A 378 -15.68 17.59 -4.63
N ALA A 379 -16.77 17.04 -4.12
CA ALA A 379 -17.31 17.34 -2.81
C ALA A 379 -16.87 16.32 -1.73
N LEU A 380 -16.89 15.04 -2.07
CA LEU A 380 -16.60 13.94 -1.17
C LEU A 380 -15.30 13.24 -1.56
N PRO A 381 -14.58 12.66 -0.60
CA PRO A 381 -13.51 11.73 -0.91
C PRO A 381 -14.05 10.55 -1.73
N ARG A 382 -13.17 9.98 -2.56
CA ARG A 382 -13.41 8.71 -3.22
C ARG A 382 -12.70 7.62 -2.44
N VAL A 383 -13.37 6.49 -2.21
CA VAL A 383 -12.77 5.29 -1.60
C VAL A 383 -12.94 4.10 -2.54
N ASP A 384 -11.83 3.65 -3.10
CA ASP A 384 -11.78 2.44 -3.90
C ASP A 384 -11.30 1.30 -3.00
N SER A 385 -12.22 0.50 -2.46
CA SER A 385 -11.93 -0.57 -1.52
C SER A 385 -12.21 -1.93 -2.12
N GLY A 386 -11.29 -2.89 -1.89
CA GLY A 386 -11.48 -4.30 -2.22
C GLY A 386 -12.06 -5.14 -1.10
N VAL A 387 -12.31 -4.53 0.08
CA VAL A 387 -12.70 -5.22 1.32
C VAL A 387 -13.89 -4.58 2.00
N ARG A 388 -14.51 -5.30 2.94
CA ARG A 388 -15.62 -4.87 3.80
C ARG A 388 -15.31 -5.20 5.26
N GLU A 389 -16.07 -4.62 6.15
CA GLU A 389 -16.11 -5.03 7.55
C GLU A 389 -16.48 -6.53 7.62
N GLY A 390 -15.73 -7.29 8.39
CA GLY A 390 -15.83 -8.74 8.51
C GLY A 390 -14.96 -9.55 7.54
N ASP A 391 -14.39 -8.95 6.49
CA ASP A 391 -13.49 -9.65 5.57
C ASP A 391 -12.15 -9.97 6.24
N ALA A 392 -11.57 -11.12 5.90
CA ALA A 392 -10.25 -11.54 6.34
C ALA A 392 -9.16 -11.08 5.36
N ILE A 393 -8.07 -10.54 5.87
CA ILE A 393 -6.87 -10.22 5.10
C ILE A 393 -5.93 -11.40 5.20
N SER A 394 -5.68 -12.06 4.06
CA SER A 394 -4.84 -13.25 3.94
C SER A 394 -3.39 -12.90 3.62
N PRO A 395 -2.43 -13.78 3.93
CA PRO A 395 -1.02 -13.57 3.59
C PRO A 395 -0.68 -13.83 2.12
N HIS A 396 -1.66 -14.25 1.30
CA HIS A 396 -1.40 -14.71 -0.07
C HIS A 396 -1.28 -13.57 -1.09
N TYR A 397 -1.81 -12.38 -0.78
CA TYR A 397 -1.92 -11.27 -1.73
C TYR A 397 -1.31 -9.99 -1.17
N ASP A 398 -1.31 -8.95 -1.99
CA ASP A 398 -0.81 -7.62 -1.63
C ASP A 398 -1.57 -7.05 -0.41
N SER A 399 -0.85 -6.31 0.43
CA SER A 399 -1.38 -5.71 1.66
C SER A 399 -2.34 -4.55 1.43
N MET A 400 -2.40 -3.98 0.23
CA MET A 400 -3.28 -2.84 -0.08
C MET A 400 -4.75 -3.25 -0.05
N ILE A 401 -5.52 -2.66 0.86
CA ILE A 401 -6.94 -2.96 1.08
C ILE A 401 -7.87 -1.92 0.47
N ALA A 402 -7.40 -0.68 0.35
CA ALA A 402 -8.16 0.40 -0.26
C ALA A 402 -7.25 1.54 -0.72
N LYS A 403 -7.82 2.45 -1.53
CA LYS A 403 -7.26 3.74 -1.89
C LYS A 403 -8.22 4.83 -1.46
N LEU A 404 -7.69 5.87 -0.84
CA LEU A 404 -8.44 7.06 -0.45
C LEU A 404 -7.95 8.22 -1.30
N ILE A 405 -8.84 8.79 -2.11
CA ILE A 405 -8.54 9.85 -3.06
C ILE A 405 -9.35 11.09 -2.70
N VAL A 406 -8.69 12.23 -2.66
CA VAL A 406 -9.33 13.52 -2.46
C VAL A 406 -9.02 14.46 -3.61
N TRP A 407 -9.93 15.41 -3.84
CA TRP A 407 -9.73 16.51 -4.77
C TRP A 407 -9.89 17.85 -4.05
N GLY A 408 -9.12 18.84 -4.44
CA GLY A 408 -9.23 20.23 -3.99
C GLY A 408 -9.03 21.20 -5.14
N GLU A 409 -9.46 22.43 -4.98
CA GLU A 409 -9.22 23.48 -5.98
C GLU A 409 -7.73 23.81 -6.11
N ASP A 410 -7.00 23.58 -5.03
CA ASP A 410 -5.55 23.67 -4.93
C ASP A 410 -4.98 22.56 -4.05
N ARG A 411 -3.66 22.48 -3.97
CA ARG A 411 -2.94 21.49 -3.17
C ARG A 411 -3.21 21.63 -1.68
N ALA A 412 -3.33 22.85 -1.15
CA ALA A 412 -3.57 23.10 0.27
C ALA A 412 -4.94 22.56 0.69
N GLN A 413 -5.97 22.78 -0.13
CA GLN A 413 -7.30 22.22 0.12
C GLN A 413 -7.31 20.69 0.00
N ALA A 414 -6.60 20.12 -0.98
CA ALA A 414 -6.48 18.66 -1.11
C ALA A 414 -5.79 18.04 0.12
N LEU A 415 -4.71 18.64 0.62
CA LEU A 415 -4.02 18.20 1.84
C LEU A 415 -4.94 18.22 3.06
N ALA A 416 -5.67 19.33 3.28
CA ALA A 416 -6.59 19.44 4.40
C ALA A 416 -7.72 18.40 4.34
N ARG A 417 -8.25 18.15 3.13
CA ARG A 417 -9.28 17.13 2.90
C ARG A 417 -8.74 15.73 3.12
N LEU A 418 -7.50 15.44 2.74
CA LEU A 418 -6.90 14.12 2.94
C LEU A 418 -6.66 13.84 4.42
N ASP A 419 -6.11 14.78 5.18
CA ASP A 419 -5.94 14.60 6.63
C ASP A 419 -7.28 14.36 7.33
N ALA A 420 -8.31 15.15 7.00
CA ALA A 420 -9.65 14.97 7.55
C ALA A 420 -10.26 13.60 7.19
N ALA A 421 -10.13 13.16 5.94
CA ALA A 421 -10.63 11.87 5.49
C ALA A 421 -9.90 10.69 6.14
N LEU A 422 -8.57 10.79 6.29
CA LEU A 422 -7.78 9.79 7.01
C LEU A 422 -8.12 9.76 8.51
N ALA A 423 -8.43 10.92 9.12
CA ALA A 423 -8.85 10.99 10.52
C ALA A 423 -10.18 10.28 10.78
N ASP A 424 -11.09 10.29 9.80
CA ASP A 424 -12.38 9.60 9.84
C ASP A 424 -12.33 8.17 9.25
N THR A 425 -11.15 7.68 8.90
CA THR A 425 -10.91 6.28 8.48
C THR A 425 -10.58 5.44 9.70
N HIS A 426 -11.52 4.58 10.10
CA HIS A 426 -11.38 3.75 11.31
C HIS A 426 -11.32 2.29 10.93
N ILE A 427 -10.17 1.66 11.12
CA ILE A 427 -9.94 0.23 10.87
C ILE A 427 -9.46 -0.40 12.17
N VAL A 428 -10.08 -1.52 12.57
CA VAL A 428 -9.76 -2.27 13.79
C VAL A 428 -9.71 -3.75 13.48
N GLY A 429 -8.80 -4.46 14.13
CA GLY A 429 -8.61 -5.91 14.02
C GLY A 429 -7.29 -6.32 13.41
N LEU A 430 -6.58 -5.37 12.77
CA LEU A 430 -5.22 -5.55 12.26
C LEU A 430 -4.51 -4.20 12.15
N HIS A 431 -3.18 -4.23 12.07
CA HIS A 431 -2.40 -3.01 11.85
C HIS A 431 -2.59 -2.45 10.45
N THR A 432 -2.68 -1.12 10.36
CA THR A 432 -2.72 -0.38 9.09
C THR A 432 -1.78 0.80 9.09
N ASN A 433 -1.48 1.30 7.90
CA ASN A 433 -0.63 2.48 7.72
C ASN A 433 -1.38 3.82 7.86
N VAL A 434 -2.66 3.86 8.26
CA VAL A 434 -3.48 5.10 8.30
C VAL A 434 -2.85 6.18 9.18
N ALA A 435 -2.37 5.83 10.38
CA ALA A 435 -1.73 6.79 11.27
C ALA A 435 -0.41 7.36 10.69
N PHE A 436 0.37 6.50 10.01
CA PHE A 436 1.56 6.89 9.29
C PHE A 436 1.23 7.85 8.12
N LEU A 437 0.21 7.54 7.32
CA LEU A 437 -0.25 8.39 6.22
C LEU A 437 -0.64 9.78 6.69
N ARG A 438 -1.36 9.91 7.81
CA ARG A 438 -1.70 11.20 8.42
C ARG A 438 -0.45 12.00 8.79
N ARG A 439 0.52 11.35 9.46
CA ARG A 439 1.79 12.01 9.81
C ARG A 439 2.56 12.44 8.56
N ALA A 440 2.56 11.62 7.51
CA ALA A 440 3.21 11.95 6.24
C ALA A 440 2.57 13.18 5.57
N VAL A 441 1.24 13.20 5.44
CA VAL A 441 0.49 14.33 4.86
C VAL A 441 0.70 15.62 5.63
N CYS A 442 0.76 15.55 6.98
CA CYS A 442 0.97 16.68 7.85
C CYS A 442 2.44 17.06 8.04
N SER A 443 3.40 16.26 7.52
CA SER A 443 4.82 16.57 7.63
C SER A 443 5.17 17.85 6.87
N ARG A 444 6.18 18.58 7.37
CA ARG A 444 6.62 19.81 6.71
C ARG A 444 7.09 19.52 5.27
N ALA A 445 7.85 18.45 5.07
CA ALA A 445 8.38 18.10 3.75
C ALA A 445 7.26 17.88 2.73
N PHE A 446 6.24 17.09 3.07
CA PHE A 446 5.12 16.86 2.17
C PHE A 446 4.27 18.12 1.99
N ALA A 447 3.96 18.85 3.05
CA ALA A 447 3.16 20.08 2.99
C ALA A 447 3.79 21.16 2.10
N THR A 448 5.12 21.32 2.13
CA THR A 448 5.86 22.30 1.32
C THR A 448 6.32 21.78 -0.04
N ALA A 449 5.90 20.56 -0.43
CA ALA A 449 6.31 19.89 -1.66
C ALA A 449 7.84 19.68 -1.79
N ASP A 450 8.55 19.52 -0.67
CA ASP A 450 9.97 19.12 -0.64
C ASP A 450 10.08 17.59 -0.80
N LEU A 451 9.70 17.13 -2.00
CA LEU A 451 9.52 15.72 -2.33
C LEU A 451 10.78 15.11 -2.94
N ASP A 452 11.09 13.91 -2.50
CA ASP A 452 12.04 12.99 -3.13
C ASP A 452 11.73 11.54 -2.70
N THR A 453 12.36 10.57 -3.36
CA THR A 453 12.11 9.14 -3.07
C THR A 453 12.66 8.68 -1.71
N ALA A 454 13.48 9.51 -1.05
CA ALA A 454 14.02 9.26 0.28
C ALA A 454 13.25 10.00 1.40
N LEU A 455 12.11 10.63 1.10
CA LEU A 455 11.35 11.44 2.06
C LEU A 455 11.07 10.69 3.35
N ILE A 456 10.63 9.45 3.27
CA ILE A 456 10.27 8.65 4.47
C ILE A 456 11.48 8.45 5.38
N GLU A 457 12.65 8.15 4.81
CA GLU A 457 13.88 7.98 5.59
C GLU A 457 14.39 9.32 6.16
N ARG A 458 14.30 10.38 5.37
CA ARG A 458 14.71 11.73 5.77
C ARG A 458 13.87 12.31 6.89
N GLU A 459 12.57 12.07 6.87
CA GLU A 459 11.59 12.57 7.84
C GLU A 459 11.25 11.53 8.93
N ARG A 460 12.09 10.52 9.12
CA ARG A 460 11.82 9.35 9.97
C ARG A 460 11.29 9.72 11.36
N ASP A 461 11.94 10.65 12.05
CA ASP A 461 11.57 11.03 13.42
C ASP A 461 10.18 11.66 13.49
N ALA A 462 9.77 12.40 12.46
CA ALA A 462 8.43 12.99 12.38
C ALA A 462 7.36 11.96 12.00
N LEU A 463 7.72 10.97 11.20
CA LEU A 463 6.77 9.99 10.66
C LEU A 463 6.49 8.82 11.61
N PHE A 464 7.43 8.44 12.46
CA PHE A 464 7.35 7.29 13.36
C PHE A 464 7.28 7.65 14.85
N GLY A 465 6.93 8.89 15.16
CA GLY A 465 6.75 9.35 16.54
C GLY A 465 5.51 8.75 17.20
N PRO A 466 5.42 8.83 18.54
CA PRO A 466 4.26 8.36 19.29
C PRO A 466 2.99 9.13 18.92
N SER A 467 1.83 8.50 19.15
CA SER A 467 0.54 9.16 18.94
C SER A 467 0.41 10.42 19.81
N ALA A 468 0.00 11.54 19.20
CA ALA A 468 -0.25 12.79 19.90
C ALA A 468 -1.57 12.78 20.71
N LEU A 469 -2.41 11.75 20.53
CA LEU A 469 -3.60 11.55 21.36
C LEU A 469 -3.17 11.21 22.80
N PRO A 470 -3.55 12.00 23.83
CA PRO A 470 -3.16 11.70 25.21
C PRO A 470 -3.69 10.34 25.66
N ARG A 471 -2.84 9.51 26.29
CA ARG A 471 -3.20 8.19 26.78
C ARG A 471 -4.39 8.22 27.72
N GLN A 472 -4.39 9.15 28.67
CA GLN A 472 -5.49 9.31 29.63
C GLN A 472 -6.83 9.67 28.95
N ALA A 473 -6.80 10.38 27.82
CA ALA A 473 -8.02 10.71 27.08
C ALA A 473 -8.58 9.48 26.36
N ALA A 474 -7.71 8.64 25.78
CA ALA A 474 -8.11 7.39 25.18
C ALA A 474 -8.69 6.42 26.22
N VAL A 475 -8.04 6.28 27.35
CA VAL A 475 -8.51 5.44 28.47
C VAL A 475 -9.86 5.95 29.00
N ALA A 476 -10.03 7.28 29.16
CA ALA A 476 -11.31 7.88 29.57
C ALA A 476 -12.42 7.55 28.58
N ALA A 477 -12.16 7.70 27.27
CA ALA A 477 -13.15 7.40 26.23
C ALA A 477 -13.57 5.91 26.25
N VAL A 478 -12.62 4.99 26.38
CA VAL A 478 -12.91 3.54 26.49
C VAL A 478 -13.72 3.23 27.75
N ALA A 479 -13.34 3.77 28.91
CA ALA A 479 -14.07 3.56 30.16
C ALA A 479 -15.52 4.08 30.08
N LEU A 480 -15.72 5.23 29.41
CA LEU A 480 -17.05 5.80 29.18
C LEU A 480 -17.87 4.95 28.20
N GLU A 481 -17.27 4.44 27.14
CA GLU A 481 -17.96 3.58 26.17
C GLU A 481 -18.41 2.28 26.85
N LEU A 482 -17.54 1.63 27.62
CA LEU A 482 -17.87 0.43 28.37
C LEU A 482 -19.02 0.68 29.39
N LEU A 483 -18.99 1.82 30.08
CA LEU A 483 -20.08 2.22 30.96
C LEU A 483 -21.38 2.47 30.19
N HIS A 484 -21.29 3.09 29.03
CA HIS A 484 -22.45 3.31 28.14
C HIS A 484 -23.02 1.99 27.63
N GLU A 485 -22.17 1.08 27.11
CA GLU A 485 -22.56 -0.27 26.68
C GLU A 485 -23.23 -1.06 27.83
N SER A 486 -22.64 -0.99 29.03
CA SER A 486 -23.20 -1.64 30.23
C SER A 486 -24.59 -1.09 30.57
N ARG A 487 -24.78 0.24 30.54
CA ARG A 487 -26.06 0.88 30.81
C ARG A 487 -27.12 0.58 29.74
N ALA A 488 -26.72 0.35 28.50
CA ALA A 488 -27.63 -0.02 27.42
C ALA A 488 -28.31 -1.39 27.64
N THR A 489 -27.77 -2.22 28.54
CA THR A 489 -28.38 -3.51 28.95
C THR A 489 -29.32 -3.39 30.13
N GLU A 490 -29.53 -2.20 30.72
CA GLU A 490 -30.46 -1.99 31.81
C GLU A 490 -31.90 -2.22 31.35
N THR A 491 -32.70 -2.81 32.25
CA THR A 491 -34.12 -3.08 32.04
C THR A 491 -34.99 -2.25 33.01
N ALA A 492 -36.29 -2.45 32.98
CA ALA A 492 -37.19 -1.83 33.97
C ALA A 492 -36.99 -2.39 35.40
N ASP A 493 -36.25 -3.50 35.56
CA ASP A 493 -35.91 -4.08 36.84
C ASP A 493 -34.90 -3.18 37.58
N PRO A 494 -35.22 -2.67 38.78
CA PRO A 494 -34.28 -1.85 39.57
C PRO A 494 -32.92 -2.54 39.83
N TRP A 495 -32.88 -3.86 39.90
CA TRP A 495 -31.65 -4.63 40.13
C TRP A 495 -30.73 -4.71 38.90
N SER A 496 -31.23 -4.33 37.73
CA SER A 496 -30.45 -4.25 36.50
C SER A 496 -29.64 -2.96 36.40
N ARG A 497 -29.88 -1.95 37.24
CA ARG A 497 -29.24 -0.64 37.16
C ARG A 497 -27.74 -0.69 37.35
N ARG A 498 -27.01 0.04 36.54
CA ARG A 498 -25.56 0.17 36.49
C ARG A 498 -25.09 1.59 36.89
N ASP A 499 -25.87 2.28 37.75
CA ASP A 499 -25.60 3.65 38.20
C ASP A 499 -24.50 3.74 39.27
N GLY A 500 -23.98 2.58 39.74
CA GLY A 500 -22.93 2.51 40.75
C GLY A 500 -23.39 2.84 42.16
N TRP A 501 -24.72 2.86 42.42
CA TRP A 501 -25.24 3.10 43.74
C TRP A 501 -24.68 2.13 44.80
N ARG A 502 -24.34 2.69 45.99
CA ARG A 502 -23.78 1.91 47.11
C ARG A 502 -24.44 2.33 48.43
N LEU A 503 -24.73 1.33 49.26
CA LEU A 503 -25.20 1.60 50.63
C LEU A 503 -24.04 2.21 51.43
N GLY A 504 -24.30 3.36 52.09
CA GLY A 504 -23.29 4.07 52.87
C GLY A 504 -22.59 5.21 52.13
N GLY A 505 -22.88 5.42 50.86
CA GLY A 505 -22.31 6.50 50.06
C GLY A 505 -20.88 6.22 49.59
N GLY A 506 -20.28 7.22 48.98
CA GLY A 506 -18.94 7.12 48.37
C GLY A 506 -18.96 7.15 46.84
N ASP A 507 -17.81 7.29 46.24
CA ASP A 507 -17.69 7.32 44.79
C ASP A 507 -17.98 5.94 44.20
N ALA A 508 -18.80 5.86 43.16
CA ALA A 508 -18.88 4.71 42.29
C ALA A 508 -17.57 4.58 41.51
N ALA A 509 -17.03 3.39 41.41
CA ALA A 509 -15.78 3.15 40.68
C ALA A 509 -15.92 1.99 39.72
N TRP A 510 -15.58 2.24 38.45
CA TRP A 510 -15.49 1.22 37.40
C TRP A 510 -14.02 0.99 37.07
N PRO A 511 -13.45 -0.16 37.47
CA PRO A 511 -12.06 -0.49 37.18
C PRO A 511 -11.91 -0.89 35.72
N LEU A 512 -10.77 -0.53 35.14
CA LEU A 512 -10.35 -0.90 33.80
C LEU A 512 -8.91 -1.40 33.84
N SER A 513 -8.66 -2.62 33.36
CA SER A 513 -7.32 -3.15 33.14
C SER A 513 -7.12 -3.33 31.63
N PHE A 514 -5.97 -2.92 31.12
CA PHE A 514 -5.71 -2.95 29.70
C PHE A 514 -4.22 -3.08 29.39
N THR A 515 -3.89 -3.49 28.15
CA THR A 515 -2.56 -3.33 27.57
C THR A 515 -2.63 -2.32 26.41
N GLU A 516 -1.54 -1.59 26.22
CA GLU A 516 -1.27 -0.74 25.06
C GLU A 516 0.12 -1.13 24.54
N GLY A 517 0.16 -1.84 23.42
CA GLY A 517 1.35 -2.57 23.00
C GLY A 517 1.76 -3.58 24.08
N GLU A 518 3.00 -3.47 24.55
CA GLU A 518 3.53 -4.34 25.62
C GLU A 518 3.28 -3.80 27.06
N GLU A 519 2.82 -2.54 27.17
CA GLU A 519 2.60 -1.92 28.47
C GLU A 519 1.24 -2.27 29.06
N THR A 520 1.23 -2.77 30.29
CA THR A 520 0.01 -2.99 31.06
C THR A 520 -0.34 -1.74 31.87
N GLY A 521 -1.63 -1.39 31.87
CA GLY A 521 -2.15 -0.24 32.62
C GLY A 521 -3.44 -0.57 33.37
N THR A 522 -3.67 0.19 34.45
CA THR A 522 -4.94 0.16 35.18
C THR A 522 -5.50 1.57 35.32
N ALA A 523 -6.81 1.68 35.27
CA ALA A 523 -7.53 2.93 35.50
C ALA A 523 -8.82 2.71 36.28
N ARG A 524 -9.38 3.77 36.79
CA ARG A 524 -10.71 3.79 37.41
C ARG A 524 -11.49 4.99 36.93
N LEU A 525 -12.69 4.76 36.44
CA LEU A 525 -13.66 5.82 36.22
C LEU A 525 -14.43 6.01 37.53
N LEU A 526 -14.38 7.19 38.12
CA LEU A 526 -14.99 7.52 39.41
C LEU A 526 -16.16 8.49 39.19
N GLN A 527 -17.30 8.20 39.82
CA GLN A 527 -18.46 9.12 39.81
C GLN A 527 -18.94 9.33 41.25
N GLY A 528 -19.00 10.59 41.70
CA GLY A 528 -19.43 10.94 43.03
C GLY A 528 -19.86 12.38 43.13
N ALA A 529 -19.91 12.95 44.36
CA ALA A 529 -20.34 14.32 44.60
C ALA A 529 -19.47 15.38 43.88
N ALA A 530 -18.18 15.04 43.63
CA ALA A 530 -17.23 15.87 42.89
C ALA A 530 -17.35 15.72 41.37
N GLY A 531 -18.37 15.02 40.86
CA GLY A 531 -18.54 14.76 39.44
C GLY A 531 -17.80 13.53 38.97
N LEU A 532 -17.61 13.44 37.64
CA LEU A 532 -16.92 12.35 36.96
C LEU A 532 -15.41 12.61 36.97
N ARG A 533 -14.60 11.58 37.22
CA ARG A 533 -13.14 11.68 37.27
C ARG A 533 -12.51 10.40 36.71
N LEU A 534 -11.36 10.57 36.07
CA LEU A 534 -10.49 9.44 35.68
C LEU A 534 -9.30 9.36 36.64
N GLN A 535 -9.02 8.22 37.20
CA GLN A 535 -7.83 7.93 37.97
C GLN A 535 -6.94 6.89 37.25
N MET A 536 -5.64 7.20 37.13
CA MET A 536 -4.62 6.28 36.63
C MET A 536 -3.37 6.40 37.51
N GLY A 537 -2.99 5.34 38.19
CA GLY A 537 -1.96 5.40 39.23
C GLY A 537 -2.34 6.39 40.32
N ASP A 538 -1.44 7.31 40.65
CA ASP A 538 -1.63 8.38 41.65
C ASP A 538 -2.34 9.63 41.08
N ASP A 539 -2.42 9.75 39.75
CA ASP A 539 -3.03 10.91 39.11
C ASP A 539 -4.56 10.75 39.00
N THR A 540 -5.24 11.88 39.23
CA THR A 540 -6.70 11.97 39.06
C THR A 540 -7.07 13.27 38.33
N TRP A 541 -7.87 13.15 37.27
CA TRP A 541 -8.34 14.27 36.46
C TRP A 541 -9.85 14.38 36.51
N ALA A 542 -10.35 15.61 36.67
CA ALA A 542 -11.75 15.89 36.44
C ALA A 542 -12.11 15.64 34.97
N LEU A 543 -13.27 15.04 34.73
CA LEU A 543 -13.73 14.63 33.43
C LEU A 543 -15.16 15.13 33.21
N GLU A 544 -15.36 15.91 32.16
CA GLU A 544 -16.69 16.17 31.63
C GLU A 544 -16.83 15.42 30.32
N ALA A 545 -17.97 14.77 30.11
CA ALA A 545 -18.19 13.94 28.93
C ALA A 545 -19.63 14.02 28.45
N THR A 546 -19.80 14.16 27.15
CA THR A 546 -21.09 14.09 26.47
C THR A 546 -20.96 13.21 25.24
N ARG A 547 -21.92 12.28 25.03
CA ARG A 547 -21.95 11.43 23.83
C ARG A 547 -22.96 11.99 22.84
N ARG A 548 -22.51 12.25 21.59
CA ARG A 548 -23.35 12.71 20.48
C ARG A 548 -22.97 11.96 19.21
N ASP A 549 -23.93 11.41 18.51
CA ASP A 549 -23.73 10.72 17.22
C ASP A 549 -22.58 9.70 17.22
N GLY A 550 -22.45 8.94 18.34
CA GLY A 550 -21.40 7.94 18.50
C GLY A 550 -20.01 8.51 18.87
N ARG A 551 -19.87 9.81 19.07
CA ARG A 551 -18.64 10.49 19.49
C ARG A 551 -18.72 10.92 20.95
N TRP A 552 -17.60 10.88 21.63
CA TRP A 552 -17.42 11.41 22.98
C TRP A 552 -16.75 12.78 22.91
N ASP A 553 -17.48 13.83 23.29
CA ASP A 553 -16.91 15.15 23.56
C ASP A 553 -16.44 15.18 25.01
N LEU A 554 -15.12 15.20 25.22
CA LEU A 554 -14.47 15.14 26.52
C LEU A 554 -13.81 16.48 26.86
N THR A 555 -13.94 16.91 28.12
CA THR A 555 -13.03 17.91 28.74
C THR A 555 -12.23 17.18 29.82
N LEU A 556 -10.93 17.00 29.57
CA LEU A 556 -10.01 16.32 30.49
C LEU A 556 -8.71 17.10 30.61
N ALA A 557 -8.29 17.37 31.88
CA ALA A 557 -7.09 18.17 32.16
C ALA A 557 -7.07 19.53 31.44
N GLY A 558 -8.22 20.18 31.30
CA GLY A 558 -8.38 21.49 30.65
C GLY A 558 -8.34 21.41 29.10
N ARG A 559 -8.23 20.24 28.52
CA ARG A 559 -8.28 20.02 27.06
C ARG A 559 -9.63 19.48 26.63
N ARG A 560 -10.17 20.08 25.57
CA ARG A 560 -11.39 19.60 24.93
C ARG A 560 -11.03 18.70 23.75
N LEU A 561 -11.59 17.47 23.71
CA LEU A 561 -11.31 16.44 22.72
C LEU A 561 -12.64 15.82 22.25
N SER A 562 -12.74 15.55 20.95
CA SER A 562 -13.84 14.76 20.37
C SER A 562 -13.28 13.44 19.87
N LEU A 563 -13.74 12.32 20.45
CA LEU A 563 -13.16 10.99 20.25
C LEU A 563 -14.25 10.00 19.85
N VAL A 564 -13.85 9.04 19.00
CA VAL A 564 -14.67 7.89 18.62
C VAL A 564 -14.01 6.63 19.17
N VAL A 565 -14.77 5.78 19.85
CA VAL A 565 -14.31 4.46 20.28
C VAL A 565 -14.92 3.42 19.33
N GLN A 566 -14.08 2.55 18.80
CA GLN A 566 -14.46 1.45 17.91
C GLN A 566 -13.90 0.12 18.43
N GLY A 567 -14.50 -1.00 18.01
CA GLY A 567 -14.07 -2.34 18.37
C GLY A 567 -15.04 -3.06 19.30
N GLN A 568 -14.84 -4.35 19.45
CA GLN A 568 -15.67 -5.24 20.25
C GLN A 568 -14.80 -6.19 21.07
N GLY A 569 -15.40 -6.82 22.11
CA GLY A 569 -14.68 -7.73 23.00
C GLY A 569 -13.55 -7.03 23.73
N GLU A 570 -12.36 -7.58 23.63
CA GLU A 570 -11.17 -7.05 24.30
C GLU A 570 -10.53 -5.87 23.57
N LEU A 571 -10.68 -5.78 22.25
CA LEU A 571 -10.01 -4.76 21.45
C LEU A 571 -10.85 -3.49 21.37
N ARG A 572 -10.25 -2.35 21.77
CA ARG A 572 -10.84 -1.02 21.66
C ARG A 572 -9.84 -0.06 21.03
N ALA A 573 -10.23 0.55 19.92
CA ALA A 573 -9.45 1.60 19.28
C ALA A 573 -10.15 2.96 19.45
N VAL A 574 -9.38 3.97 19.81
CA VAL A 574 -9.84 5.35 20.00
C VAL A 574 -9.27 6.21 18.90
N PHE A 575 -10.14 6.92 18.21
CA PHE A 575 -9.79 7.80 17.09
C PHE A 575 -10.15 9.25 17.42
N GLY A 576 -9.29 10.18 17.01
CA GLY A 576 -9.51 11.60 17.16
C GLY A 576 -8.60 12.44 16.26
N ALA A 577 -8.80 13.76 16.27
CA ALA A 577 -8.00 14.67 15.45
C ALA A 577 -6.48 14.58 15.76
N ALA A 578 -6.12 14.28 17.01
CA ALA A 578 -4.71 14.14 17.43
C ALA A 578 -4.07 12.76 17.11
N GLY A 579 -4.82 11.85 16.52
CA GLY A 579 -4.35 10.49 16.20
C GLY A 579 -5.25 9.41 16.78
N SER A 580 -4.72 8.18 16.81
CA SER A 580 -5.42 7.01 17.34
C SER A 580 -4.58 6.28 18.38
N ARG A 581 -5.27 5.50 19.24
CA ARG A 581 -4.66 4.55 20.19
C ARG A 581 -5.48 3.28 20.23
N GLU A 582 -4.81 2.16 20.40
CA GLU A 582 -5.43 0.86 20.57
C GLU A 582 -5.19 0.36 21.98
N LEU A 583 -6.25 -0.07 22.64
CA LEU A 583 -6.21 -0.65 23.98
C LEU A 583 -6.83 -2.05 23.92
N ARG A 584 -6.11 -3.03 24.46
CA ARG A 584 -6.65 -4.38 24.67
C ARG A 584 -7.07 -4.52 26.13
N LEU A 585 -8.36 -4.74 26.34
CA LEU A 585 -8.93 -4.92 27.67
C LEU A 585 -8.47 -6.25 28.26
N ILE A 586 -8.13 -6.24 29.53
CA ILE A 586 -7.77 -7.42 30.29
C ILE A 586 -8.93 -7.81 31.18
N ASP A 587 -9.46 -9.02 31.03
CA ASP A 587 -10.33 -9.64 32.02
C ASP A 587 -9.46 -10.30 33.10
N PRO A 588 -9.38 -9.74 34.30
CA PRO A 588 -8.51 -10.31 35.37
C PRO A 588 -8.94 -11.72 35.78
N VAL A 589 -10.22 -12.08 35.57
CA VAL A 589 -10.73 -13.43 35.92
C VAL A 589 -10.29 -14.44 34.89
N ALA A 590 -10.36 -14.11 33.60
CA ALA A 590 -9.89 -14.95 32.51
C ALA A 590 -8.36 -15.15 32.58
N GLN A 591 -7.60 -14.11 32.91
CA GLN A 591 -6.14 -14.15 33.01
C GLN A 591 -5.62 -15.04 34.18
N ALA A 592 -6.37 -15.10 35.27
CA ALA A 592 -6.02 -15.95 36.41
C ALA A 592 -6.06 -17.47 36.08
N HIS A 593 -6.67 -17.84 34.95
CA HIS A 593 -6.76 -19.23 34.48
C HIS A 593 -5.78 -19.56 33.34
N ALA A 594 -5.10 -18.54 32.77
CA ALA A 594 -4.09 -18.73 31.73
C ALA A 594 -2.73 -18.99 32.39
N GLY A 595 -2.30 -20.25 32.46
CA GLY A 595 -0.99 -20.62 32.96
C GLY A 595 0.14 -20.05 32.13
N ASP A 596 1.33 -19.89 32.74
CA ASP A 596 2.56 -19.35 32.13
C ASP A 596 2.90 -20.01 30.80
N ALA A 597 2.67 -19.27 29.68
CA ALA A 597 3.19 -19.67 28.41
C ALA A 597 4.69 -19.36 28.35
N HIS A 598 5.50 -20.35 28.00
CA HIS A 598 6.96 -20.29 27.96
C HIS A 598 7.44 -19.11 27.09
N ALA A 599 8.13 -18.18 27.73
CA ALA A 599 8.77 -17.04 27.04
C ALA A 599 10.18 -17.45 26.61
N GLY A 600 10.51 -17.49 25.33
CA GLY A 600 11.91 -17.61 24.98
C GLY A 600 12.32 -17.96 23.54
N GLY A 601 11.44 -18.35 22.62
CA GLY A 601 11.78 -18.72 21.27
C GLY A 601 11.59 -17.60 20.23
N LEU A 602 12.15 -17.78 19.03
CA LEU A 602 11.86 -16.93 17.87
C LEU A 602 10.50 -17.30 17.31
N LYS A 603 9.56 -16.36 17.32
CA LYS A 603 8.21 -16.55 16.81
C LYS A 603 8.05 -15.89 15.45
N ALA A 604 7.16 -16.44 14.62
CA ALA A 604 6.74 -15.83 13.38
C ALA A 604 5.99 -14.52 13.68
N PRO A 605 6.45 -13.36 13.17
CA PRO A 605 5.80 -12.07 13.42
C PRO A 605 4.51 -11.89 12.60
N MET A 606 4.27 -12.78 11.64
CA MET A 606 3.13 -12.79 10.73
C MET A 606 2.94 -14.18 10.15
N PRO A 607 1.76 -14.52 9.60
CA PRO A 607 1.61 -15.74 8.84
C PRO A 607 2.35 -15.63 7.51
N GLY A 608 3.05 -16.68 7.11
CA GLY A 608 3.86 -16.69 5.90
C GLY A 608 4.52 -18.04 5.66
N LYS A 609 5.40 -18.07 4.67
CA LYS A 609 6.17 -19.26 4.32
C LYS A 609 7.61 -19.10 4.80
N VAL A 610 8.15 -20.11 5.45
CA VAL A 610 9.58 -20.18 5.79
C VAL A 610 10.38 -20.39 4.49
N VAL A 611 11.21 -19.42 4.11
CA VAL A 611 12.06 -19.51 2.92
C VAL A 611 13.34 -20.29 3.23
N ALA A 612 14.01 -19.92 4.32
CA ALA A 612 15.25 -20.55 4.76
C ALA A 612 15.51 -20.30 6.23
N PHE A 613 16.22 -21.23 6.88
CA PHE A 613 16.94 -20.97 8.13
C PHE A 613 18.39 -20.64 7.83
N LEU A 614 18.88 -19.54 8.40
CA LEU A 614 20.26 -19.05 8.27
C LEU A 614 21.18 -19.56 9.39
N ALA A 615 20.59 -20.21 10.36
CA ALA A 615 21.29 -20.80 11.51
C ALA A 615 20.83 -22.26 11.72
N GLN A 616 21.66 -23.06 12.38
CA GLN A 616 21.45 -24.51 12.57
C GLN A 616 21.25 -24.86 14.04
N THR A 617 20.59 -25.98 14.31
CA THR A 617 20.48 -26.55 15.66
C THR A 617 21.86 -26.75 16.28
N GLY A 618 22.03 -26.33 17.52
CA GLY A 618 23.30 -26.33 18.26
C GLY A 618 24.18 -25.11 18.05
N GLN A 619 23.80 -24.20 17.14
CA GLN A 619 24.55 -22.95 16.88
C GLN A 619 24.24 -21.89 17.93
N THR A 620 25.29 -21.22 18.44
CA THR A 620 25.14 -20.03 19.28
C THR A 620 24.82 -18.83 18.42
N VAL A 621 23.81 -18.05 18.80
CA VAL A 621 23.38 -16.81 18.13
C VAL A 621 23.37 -15.66 19.12
N GLN A 622 23.62 -14.45 18.63
CA GLN A 622 23.55 -13.21 19.39
C GLN A 622 22.23 -12.48 19.09
N ALA A 623 21.74 -11.68 20.04
CA ALA A 623 20.62 -10.81 19.84
C ALA A 623 20.84 -9.93 18.59
N GLY A 624 19.84 -9.87 17.68
CA GLY A 624 19.96 -9.16 16.42
C GLY A 624 20.68 -9.92 15.30
N GLN A 625 21.14 -11.15 15.52
CA GLN A 625 21.69 -12.00 14.45
C GLN A 625 20.56 -12.59 13.60
N ALA A 626 20.72 -12.60 12.26
CA ALA A 626 19.78 -13.20 11.34
C ALA A 626 19.69 -14.74 11.54
N VAL A 627 18.48 -15.25 11.73
CA VAL A 627 18.23 -16.69 12.05
C VAL A 627 17.37 -17.37 11.00
N ALA A 628 16.39 -16.68 10.47
CA ALA A 628 15.47 -17.25 9.46
C ALA A 628 15.04 -16.18 8.44
N VAL A 629 14.59 -16.63 7.27
CA VAL A 629 13.95 -15.81 6.26
C VAL A 629 12.55 -16.33 6.03
N MET A 630 11.56 -15.45 6.11
CA MET A 630 10.16 -15.74 5.78
C MET A 630 9.71 -14.91 4.60
N GLU A 631 8.81 -15.46 3.79
CA GLU A 631 8.08 -14.74 2.74
C GLU A 631 6.62 -14.58 3.16
N ALA A 632 6.12 -13.34 3.11
CA ALA A 632 4.71 -13.04 3.25
C ALA A 632 4.33 -11.88 2.33
N MET A 633 3.15 -11.94 1.69
CA MET A 633 2.63 -10.88 0.81
C MET A 633 3.66 -10.37 -0.22
N LYS A 634 4.40 -11.31 -0.87
CA LYS A 634 5.44 -11.04 -1.88
C LYS A 634 6.71 -10.35 -1.36
N MET A 635 6.89 -10.26 -0.04
CA MET A 635 8.08 -9.68 0.57
C MET A 635 8.81 -10.72 1.40
N GLU A 636 10.15 -10.71 1.30
CA GLU A 636 11.02 -11.51 2.16
C GLU A 636 11.41 -10.73 3.41
N HIS A 637 11.29 -11.36 4.56
CA HIS A 637 11.63 -10.80 5.85
C HIS A 637 12.65 -11.65 6.56
N THR A 638 13.78 -11.04 6.92
CA THR A 638 14.78 -11.70 7.74
C THR A 638 14.41 -11.57 9.22
N LEU A 639 14.31 -12.68 9.89
CA LEU A 639 14.00 -12.75 11.33
C LEU A 639 15.29 -12.83 12.13
N MET A 640 15.38 -11.95 13.12
CA MET A 640 16.55 -11.82 13.98
C MET A 640 16.33 -12.54 15.32
N ALA A 641 17.42 -13.05 15.89
CA ALA A 641 17.38 -13.64 17.23
C ALA A 641 16.92 -12.57 18.26
N PRO A 642 15.91 -12.86 19.08
CA PRO A 642 15.39 -11.90 20.06
C PRO A 642 16.33 -11.71 21.26
N ARG A 643 17.23 -12.66 21.52
CA ARG A 643 18.23 -12.66 22.60
C ARG A 643 19.42 -13.54 22.27
N ASP A 644 20.46 -13.43 23.04
CA ASP A 644 21.57 -14.38 23.00
C ASP A 644 21.09 -15.78 23.43
N GLY A 645 21.60 -16.82 22.78
CA GLY A 645 21.24 -18.19 23.13
C GLY A 645 21.81 -19.23 22.17
N VAL A 646 21.50 -20.49 22.42
CA VAL A 646 21.83 -21.60 21.53
C VAL A 646 20.54 -22.11 20.90
N ILE A 647 20.54 -22.34 19.58
CA ILE A 647 19.40 -22.93 18.88
C ILE A 647 19.21 -24.37 19.36
N GLU A 648 18.15 -24.61 20.13
CA GLU A 648 17.80 -25.93 20.64
C GLU A 648 17.11 -26.77 19.55
N GLU A 649 16.14 -26.16 18.85
CA GLU A 649 15.33 -26.86 17.86
C GLU A 649 14.79 -25.88 16.81
N LEU A 650 14.74 -26.33 15.55
CA LEU A 650 14.01 -25.72 14.47
C LEU A 650 12.67 -26.46 14.31
N LEU A 651 11.55 -25.78 14.56
CA LEU A 651 10.22 -26.40 14.66
C LEU A 651 9.50 -26.52 13.30
N TYR A 652 10.05 -25.93 12.26
CA TYR A 652 9.53 -25.95 10.88
C TYR A 652 10.67 -26.22 9.90
N ALA A 653 10.30 -26.53 8.66
CA ALA A 653 11.22 -26.69 7.55
C ALA A 653 11.08 -25.54 6.52
N ALA A 654 12.13 -25.35 5.70
CA ALA A 654 12.02 -24.46 4.53
C ALA A 654 10.91 -24.94 3.61
N GLY A 655 9.99 -24.04 3.25
CA GLY A 655 8.80 -24.37 2.47
C GLY A 655 7.51 -24.45 3.27
N ASP A 656 7.57 -24.57 4.61
CA ASP A 656 6.40 -24.69 5.44
C ASP A 656 5.65 -23.37 5.60
N GLN A 657 4.33 -23.46 5.65
CA GLN A 657 3.43 -22.36 6.01
C GLN A 657 3.29 -22.28 7.53
N VAL A 658 3.41 -21.07 8.07
CA VAL A 658 3.33 -20.83 9.52
C VAL A 658 2.32 -19.73 9.82
N ALA A 659 1.64 -19.86 10.96
CA ALA A 659 0.73 -18.83 11.46
C ALA A 659 1.52 -17.77 12.24
N GLU A 660 0.93 -16.58 12.40
CA GLU A 660 1.44 -15.55 13.30
C GLU A 660 1.56 -16.11 14.74
N GLY A 661 2.65 -15.75 15.41
CA GLY A 661 2.94 -16.21 16.76
C GLY A 661 3.43 -17.66 16.86
N ALA A 662 3.50 -18.43 15.76
CA ALA A 662 4.07 -19.76 15.73
C ALA A 662 5.55 -19.71 16.14
N GLU A 663 5.97 -20.54 17.09
CA GLU A 663 7.37 -20.65 17.51
C GLU A 663 8.17 -21.35 16.39
N LEU A 664 9.08 -20.62 15.74
CA LEU A 664 9.90 -21.14 14.63
C LEU A 664 11.16 -21.81 15.13
N VAL A 665 11.77 -21.20 16.15
CA VAL A 665 13.04 -21.61 16.71
C VAL A 665 12.98 -21.54 18.22
N ARG A 666 13.33 -22.63 18.86
CA ARG A 666 13.49 -22.69 20.32
C ARG A 666 14.93 -22.33 20.70
N LEU A 667 15.08 -21.36 21.61
CA LEU A 667 16.39 -20.91 22.10
C LEU A 667 16.57 -21.34 23.55
N ALA A 668 17.61 -22.13 23.80
CA ALA A 668 18.12 -22.35 25.17
C ALA A 668 18.90 -21.10 25.64
N ALA A 669 19.01 -20.90 26.95
CA ALA A 669 19.89 -19.89 27.49
C ALA A 669 21.35 -20.21 27.08
N ALA A 670 22.15 -19.22 26.74
CA ALA A 670 23.59 -19.42 26.59
C ALA A 670 24.16 -19.80 27.98
N VAL A 671 24.84 -20.92 28.06
CA VAL A 671 25.47 -21.42 29.29
C VAL A 671 26.68 -20.55 29.61
#